data_6a33abd9ced1c594e0e219a5d078cb2f
#
_entry.id   6a33abd9ced1c594e0e219a5d078cb2f
#
_cell.length_a   1.000
_cell.length_b   1.000
_cell.length_c   1.000
_cell.angle_alpha   90.00
_cell.angle_beta   90.00
_cell.angle_gamma   90.00
#
_symmetry.space_group_name_H-M   'P 1'
#
loop_
_entity.id
_entity.type
_entity.pdbx_description
1 polymer ?
#
loop_
_entity_poly.entity_id
_entity_poly.type
_entity_poly.pdbx_seq_one_letter_code
_entity_poly.pdbx_strand_id
1 'polypeptide(L)'
;MEKALNSLFLYSLILLGLFSGQVTGQAIFSTDSYPDEKGYQDRISGELKGLASSPTLFRSQPSARCPDTGIKFKTWALEGEIIFSPFTGRAFLQGPTGYFGPKKRDENGEISYFGGDALKKDLLPITAKLLLQLNDSLLRGFLSIPGNLQQQYHFAAKNWARFYPLLADEMGPAWKSEFQKAVATYSASNRPSDGYRKYDPLSTPHNLVGEPDELLGGNKKDGGTENHKIMWRSSAWVYAAHFPDTALISGWPVSEVKTLSERYFSDFYERLLKTGNGEYDSEIYYPHSIEGLLNLYDFAESESARVWSKAILDYLLATIAFKSYDGALAGAQKRGPSLMNSGGELNKMFHFWFGSPDLDPDHPASLHQITSSYRPSKYIWDLFHKSFPLPFEVKVSRPSYHMDQANHAQEYFYGSKNFGLGSIYLTQLDNPNQQVQWSLVIKTAKGPKTLGGSQPFHRSPGGHSPYTQTAQHKNVIVVAAAATEVPGEETKMSGNPRLNLAQKPLNFLAAPTSTGQIELEKWFAEAKQQEATWLFIPKGLGKIHEIKNKILIENSEAYLCISPFSSDHYWVEAGADSNFPKGKAKVLADYKLLVVNGSFSGYCIEIVESDSYASFSEFKDSINANSRLEVDIITRKVTHTSLALDTLHMEYQSTALRAKVKINGAVIGFDKWSPSGVYTSVPLKVGEGVFKGDVNGEIFSIRVNNNKPSYD
;
A
#
# COMPACT_ATOMS: atom_id res chain seq x y z
N MET A 1 33.93 9.84 25.04
CA MET A 1 32.66 10.59 24.91
C MET A 1 32.82 11.82 24.01
N GLU A 2 33.82 12.65 24.16
CA GLU A 2 34.07 13.81 23.26
C GLU A 2 34.33 13.43 21.78
N LYS A 3 35.04 12.34 21.49
CA LYS A 3 35.23 11.86 20.11
C LYS A 3 33.91 11.39 19.44
N ALA A 4 32.93 10.94 20.21
CA ALA A 4 31.62 10.56 19.70
C ALA A 4 30.72 11.79 19.45
N LEU A 5 30.84 12.85 20.28
CA LEU A 5 30.11 14.10 20.07
C LEU A 5 30.67 14.89 18.86
N ASN A 6 31.99 14.94 18.68
CA ASN A 6 32.59 15.55 17.49
C ASN A 6 32.27 14.79 16.21
N SER A 7 32.11 13.48 16.29
CA SER A 7 31.61 12.68 15.17
C SER A 7 30.16 13.05 14.82
N LEU A 8 29.29 13.22 15.80
CA LEU A 8 27.87 13.59 15.58
C LEU A 8 27.72 14.99 14.96
N PHE A 9 28.57 15.95 15.38
CA PHE A 9 28.58 17.28 14.78
C PHE A 9 29.14 17.27 13.35
N LEU A 10 30.13 16.43 13.07
CA LEU A 10 30.67 16.20 11.73
C LEU A 10 29.65 15.50 10.82
N TYR A 11 28.81 14.59 11.36
CA TYR A 11 27.75 13.90 10.60
C TYR A 11 26.58 14.82 10.25
N SER A 12 26.20 15.74 11.13
CA SER A 12 25.23 16.79 10.79
C SER A 12 25.78 17.74 9.72
N LEU A 13 27.07 18.03 9.76
CA LEU A 13 27.78 18.82 8.75
C LEU A 13 28.00 18.02 7.44
N ILE A 14 28.20 16.70 7.51
CA ILE A 14 28.33 15.84 6.31
C ILE A 14 26.97 15.65 5.64
N LEU A 15 25.88 15.44 6.36
CA LEU A 15 24.53 15.45 5.80
C LEU A 15 24.19 16.84 5.23
N LEU A 16 24.47 17.92 5.93
CA LEU A 16 24.35 19.29 5.43
C LEU A 16 25.37 19.58 4.33
N GLY A 17 26.59 19.04 4.38
CA GLY A 17 27.64 19.22 3.41
C GLY A 17 27.47 18.38 2.12
N LEU A 18 26.91 17.20 2.21
CA LEU A 18 26.49 16.41 1.03
C LEU A 18 25.35 17.09 0.27
N PHE A 19 24.53 17.90 0.98
CA PHE A 19 23.48 18.71 0.35
C PHE A 19 23.92 20.15 0.02
N SER A 20 25.04 20.66 0.54
CA SER A 20 25.57 22.00 0.22
C SER A 20 26.60 22.02 -0.92
N GLY A 21 27.15 20.87 -1.31
CA GLY A 21 28.04 20.74 -2.46
C GLY A 21 27.27 20.66 -3.77
N GLN A 22 27.05 21.82 -4.40
CA GLN A 22 26.48 22.00 -5.75
C GLN A 22 24.93 21.92 -5.90
N VAL A 23 24.19 22.65 -5.10
CA VAL A 23 22.88 23.14 -5.55
C VAL A 23 22.93 24.67 -5.59
N THR A 24 23.46 25.21 -6.66
CA THR A 24 23.32 26.63 -7.04
C THR A 24 21.95 26.89 -7.69
N GLY A 25 20.91 26.17 -7.31
CA GLY A 25 19.53 26.52 -7.61
C GLY A 25 18.92 27.10 -6.34
N GLN A 26 18.40 28.32 -6.39
CA GLN A 26 17.54 28.85 -5.32
C GLN A 26 16.55 27.77 -4.92
N ALA A 27 16.41 27.54 -3.63
CA ALA A 27 15.42 26.60 -3.11
C ALA A 27 14.03 27.08 -3.58
N ILE A 28 13.49 26.42 -4.60
CA ILE A 28 12.16 26.74 -5.18
C ILE A 28 11.08 26.50 -4.14
N PHE A 29 11.38 25.64 -3.16
CA PHE A 29 10.48 25.31 -2.09
C PHE A 29 11.22 25.43 -0.76
N SER A 30 10.76 26.35 0.09
CA SER A 30 11.26 26.48 1.46
C SER A 30 10.82 25.28 2.29
N THR A 31 11.75 24.72 3.08
CA THR A 31 11.43 23.77 4.15
C THR A 31 10.85 24.47 5.39
N ASP A 32 10.85 25.80 5.39
CA ASP A 32 10.45 26.64 6.55
C ASP A 32 8.96 26.50 6.92
N SER A 33 8.15 25.96 6.01
CA SER A 33 6.73 25.67 6.26
C SER A 33 6.46 24.30 6.88
N TYR A 34 7.48 23.44 7.04
CA TYR A 34 7.27 22.12 7.61
C TYR A 34 7.28 22.18 9.16
N PRO A 35 6.18 21.79 9.83
CA PRO A 35 6.00 22.09 11.26
C PRO A 35 6.87 21.32 12.22
N ASP A 36 7.42 20.16 11.83
CA ASP A 36 8.12 19.23 12.72
C ASP A 36 9.52 18.82 12.21
N GLU A 37 10.27 19.78 11.63
CA GLU A 37 11.61 19.47 11.10
C GLU A 37 12.53 18.88 12.16
N LYS A 38 12.50 19.40 13.38
CA LYS A 38 13.33 18.87 14.49
C LYS A 38 12.95 17.41 14.79
N GLY A 39 11.68 17.13 14.99
CA GLY A 39 11.21 15.76 15.26
C GLY A 39 11.53 14.81 14.10
N TYR A 40 11.41 15.29 12.85
CA TYR A 40 11.81 14.54 11.67
C TYR A 40 13.29 14.18 11.69
N GLN A 41 14.18 15.13 11.98
CA GLN A 41 15.63 14.88 12.05
C GLN A 41 16.01 13.93 13.19
N ASP A 42 15.34 14.04 14.33
CA ASP A 42 15.54 13.13 15.47
C ASP A 42 15.16 11.69 15.09
N ARG A 43 14.04 11.49 14.41
CA ARG A 43 13.60 10.17 13.93
C ARG A 43 14.55 9.59 12.89
N ILE A 44 14.98 10.38 11.90
CA ILE A 44 15.92 9.96 10.85
C ILE A 44 17.22 9.42 11.43
N SER A 45 17.81 10.13 12.38
CA SER A 45 19.13 9.77 12.92
C SER A 45 19.15 8.36 13.54
N GLY A 46 18.08 7.96 14.19
CA GLY A 46 17.91 6.60 14.73
C GLY A 46 17.76 5.56 13.63
N GLU A 47 16.94 5.85 12.65
CA GLU A 47 16.54 4.87 11.61
C GLU A 47 17.65 4.58 10.59
N LEU A 48 18.47 5.55 10.22
CA LEU A 48 19.63 5.29 9.37
C LEU A 48 20.59 4.29 10.01
N LYS A 49 20.81 4.40 11.33
CA LYS A 49 21.60 3.42 12.10
C LYS A 49 20.89 2.08 12.20
N GLY A 50 19.58 2.09 12.45
CA GLY A 50 18.76 0.89 12.48
C GLY A 50 18.79 0.14 11.14
N LEU A 51 18.64 0.86 10.03
CA LEU A 51 18.73 0.28 8.68
C LEU A 51 20.12 -0.29 8.39
N ALA A 52 21.19 0.44 8.76
CA ALA A 52 22.56 -0.02 8.60
C ALA A 52 22.89 -1.25 9.46
N SER A 53 22.26 -1.41 10.63
CA SER A 53 22.42 -2.59 11.49
C SER A 53 21.63 -3.80 11.01
N SER A 54 20.70 -3.63 10.05
CA SER A 54 19.93 -4.73 9.49
C SER A 54 20.83 -5.76 8.82
N PRO A 55 20.53 -7.08 8.94
CA PRO A 55 21.25 -8.11 8.22
C PRO A 55 21.19 -7.85 6.71
N THR A 56 22.35 -7.94 6.06
CA THR A 56 22.49 -7.80 4.61
C THR A 56 22.78 -9.14 3.98
N LEU A 57 22.48 -9.26 2.66
CA LEU A 57 22.75 -10.46 1.84
C LEU A 57 21.99 -11.73 2.25
N PHE A 58 21.08 -11.64 3.22
CA PHE A 58 20.32 -12.78 3.76
C PHE A 58 18.81 -12.68 3.58
N ARG A 59 18.28 -11.49 3.22
CA ARG A 59 16.85 -11.29 3.07
C ARG A 59 16.24 -12.07 1.91
N SER A 60 17.03 -12.28 0.86
CA SER A 60 16.67 -13.06 -0.31
C SER A 60 16.99 -14.54 -0.18
N GLN A 61 17.50 -15.00 0.97
CA GLN A 61 17.78 -16.40 1.20
C GLN A 61 16.55 -17.27 0.92
N PRO A 62 16.67 -18.31 0.07
CA PRO A 62 15.56 -19.18 -0.25
C PRO A 62 14.97 -19.86 0.98
N SER A 63 13.77 -20.34 0.82
CA SER A 63 13.11 -21.13 1.85
C SER A 63 12.78 -22.51 1.33
N ALA A 64 13.01 -23.50 2.16
CA ALA A 64 12.50 -24.84 1.97
C ALA A 64 11.39 -25.14 2.97
N ARG A 65 10.68 -26.22 2.73
CA ARG A 65 9.64 -26.73 3.61
C ARG A 65 9.94 -28.16 3.94
N CYS A 66 10.05 -28.47 5.23
CA CYS A 66 10.25 -29.85 5.68
C CYS A 66 9.11 -30.74 5.17
N PRO A 67 9.41 -31.85 4.46
CA PRO A 67 8.37 -32.71 3.91
C PRO A 67 7.58 -33.46 5.00
N ASP A 68 8.14 -33.63 6.20
CA ASP A 68 7.52 -34.40 7.27
C ASP A 68 6.68 -33.51 8.20
N THR A 69 7.18 -32.33 8.52
CA THR A 69 6.54 -31.42 9.47
C THR A 69 5.83 -30.26 8.80
N GLY A 70 6.10 -30.01 7.50
CA GLY A 70 5.63 -28.87 6.78
C GLY A 70 6.23 -27.52 7.25
N ILE A 71 7.12 -27.50 8.24
CA ILE A 71 7.71 -26.28 8.77
C ILE A 71 8.66 -25.65 7.76
N LYS A 72 8.51 -24.33 7.55
CA LYS A 72 9.34 -23.55 6.64
C LYS A 72 10.64 -23.14 7.33
N PHE A 73 11.77 -23.28 6.63
CA PHE A 73 13.09 -22.83 7.10
C PHE A 73 13.89 -22.18 5.99
N LYS A 74 14.91 -21.43 6.34
CA LYS A 74 15.82 -20.78 5.39
C LYS A 74 16.98 -21.71 5.03
N THR A 75 17.39 -21.67 3.77
CA THR A 75 18.50 -22.47 3.24
C THR A 75 19.24 -21.71 2.13
N TRP A 76 20.50 -22.05 1.90
CA TRP A 76 21.29 -21.54 0.77
C TRP A 76 21.40 -22.55 -0.38
N ALA A 77 20.45 -23.45 -0.48
CA ALA A 77 20.41 -24.40 -1.58
C ALA A 77 19.67 -23.83 -2.79
N LEU A 78 20.16 -24.19 -3.97
CA LEU A 78 19.50 -23.91 -5.24
C LEU A 78 18.44 -24.97 -5.53
N GLU A 79 17.52 -24.65 -6.44
CA GLU A 79 16.51 -25.61 -6.92
C GLU A 79 17.17 -26.91 -7.43
N GLY A 80 16.69 -28.05 -6.94
CA GLY A 80 17.19 -29.36 -7.28
C GLY A 80 18.40 -29.85 -6.46
N GLU A 81 18.97 -29.01 -5.58
CA GLU A 81 20.01 -29.46 -4.65
C GLU A 81 19.41 -30.23 -3.48
N ILE A 82 20.15 -31.20 -2.97
CA ILE A 82 19.77 -31.96 -1.79
C ILE A 82 19.98 -31.10 -0.55
N ILE A 83 18.95 -31.02 0.29
CA ILE A 83 18.99 -30.37 1.59
C ILE A 83 18.47 -31.30 2.68
N PHE A 84 18.82 -30.97 3.91
CA PHE A 84 18.38 -31.76 5.07
C PHE A 84 17.42 -30.93 5.91
N SER A 85 16.31 -31.52 6.32
CA SER A 85 15.41 -30.91 7.26
C SER A 85 16.11 -30.65 8.60
N PRO A 86 16.12 -29.40 9.12
CA PRO A 86 16.68 -29.14 10.44
C PRO A 86 15.83 -29.70 11.58
N PHE A 87 14.63 -30.20 11.27
CA PHE A 87 13.68 -30.73 12.26
C PHE A 87 13.70 -32.24 12.35
N THR A 88 13.92 -32.91 11.22
CA THR A 88 13.84 -34.41 11.15
C THR A 88 15.10 -35.07 10.61
N GLY A 89 16.05 -34.27 10.10
CA GLY A 89 17.26 -34.81 9.45
C GLY A 89 17.01 -35.45 8.07
N ARG A 90 15.76 -35.51 7.61
CA ARG A 90 15.41 -36.09 6.31
C ARG A 90 16.03 -35.30 5.17
N ALA A 91 16.66 -36.00 4.23
CA ALA A 91 17.15 -35.47 2.97
C ALA A 91 15.99 -35.32 1.96
N PHE A 92 15.95 -34.21 1.24
CA PHE A 92 15.01 -33.98 0.16
C PHE A 92 15.55 -32.93 -0.81
N LEU A 93 14.94 -32.82 -1.98
CA LEU A 93 15.35 -31.84 -2.98
C LEU A 93 14.77 -30.48 -2.66
N GLN A 94 15.59 -29.42 -2.77
CA GLN A 94 15.13 -28.05 -2.74
C GLN A 94 14.16 -27.82 -3.89
N GLY A 95 12.98 -27.37 -3.55
CA GLY A 95 11.98 -26.94 -4.52
C GLY A 95 12.33 -25.62 -5.19
N PRO A 96 11.44 -25.08 -6.04
CA PRO A 96 11.66 -23.82 -6.71
C PRO A 96 12.06 -22.71 -5.73
N THR A 97 13.20 -22.08 -5.96
CA THR A 97 13.74 -21.01 -5.09
C THR A 97 12.95 -19.70 -5.22
N GLY A 98 11.92 -19.71 -6.06
CA GLY A 98 11.08 -18.57 -6.34
C GLY A 98 11.69 -17.67 -7.41
N TYR A 99 10.90 -16.69 -7.77
CA TYR A 99 11.23 -15.78 -8.85
C TYR A 99 12.52 -14.99 -8.64
N PHE A 100 12.79 -14.59 -7.42
CA PHE A 100 13.90 -13.76 -7.01
C PHE A 100 15.01 -14.50 -6.25
N GLY A 101 14.91 -15.79 -6.13
CA GLY A 101 15.93 -16.59 -5.47
C GLY A 101 17.22 -16.75 -6.29
N PRO A 102 18.31 -17.18 -5.65
CA PRO A 102 19.57 -17.45 -6.33
C PRO A 102 19.40 -18.56 -7.37
N LYS A 103 20.10 -18.41 -8.52
CA LYS A 103 19.89 -19.26 -9.71
C LYS A 103 21.08 -20.10 -10.08
N LYS A 104 22.28 -19.75 -9.64
CA LYS A 104 23.51 -20.46 -10.01
C LYS A 104 24.58 -20.34 -8.94
N ARG A 105 25.53 -21.25 -8.98
CA ARG A 105 26.81 -21.17 -8.27
C ARG A 105 27.92 -20.77 -9.25
N ASP A 106 28.95 -20.15 -8.73
CA ASP A 106 30.18 -19.92 -9.48
C ASP A 106 31.08 -21.17 -9.52
N GLU A 107 32.26 -21.01 -10.08
CA GLU A 107 33.27 -22.08 -10.20
C GLU A 107 33.80 -22.59 -8.85
N ASN A 108 33.65 -21.76 -7.79
CA ASN A 108 34.06 -22.14 -6.43
C ASN A 108 32.90 -22.80 -5.64
N GLY A 109 31.71 -22.93 -6.26
CA GLY A 109 30.53 -23.46 -5.61
C GLY A 109 29.74 -22.41 -4.80
N GLU A 110 30.17 -21.15 -4.80
CA GLU A 110 29.48 -20.06 -4.09
C GLU A 110 28.32 -19.50 -4.92
N ILE A 111 27.30 -18.99 -4.25
CA ILE A 111 26.16 -18.36 -4.93
C ILE A 111 26.60 -17.03 -5.51
N SER A 112 26.75 -16.97 -6.84
CA SER A 112 27.23 -15.80 -7.58
C SER A 112 26.14 -14.83 -8.01
N TYR A 113 24.86 -15.21 -7.81
CA TYR A 113 23.72 -14.43 -8.27
C TYR A 113 22.53 -14.59 -7.33
N PHE A 114 22.01 -13.48 -6.81
CA PHE A 114 20.95 -13.46 -5.81
C PHE A 114 19.57 -13.17 -6.37
N GLY A 115 19.45 -12.71 -7.61
CA GLY A 115 18.17 -12.33 -8.19
C GLY A 115 17.64 -10.97 -7.69
N GLY A 116 16.48 -10.63 -8.18
CA GLY A 116 15.91 -9.28 -8.02
C GLY A 116 15.52 -8.88 -6.60
N ASP A 117 15.14 -9.83 -5.74
CA ASP A 117 14.74 -9.52 -4.36
C ASP A 117 15.92 -9.06 -3.49
N ALA A 118 17.14 -9.50 -3.79
CA ALA A 118 18.34 -9.00 -3.12
C ALA A 118 18.49 -7.48 -3.32
N LEU A 119 18.35 -7.02 -4.54
CA LEU A 119 18.48 -5.60 -4.86
C LEU A 119 17.27 -4.79 -4.42
N LYS A 120 16.10 -5.41 -4.36
CA LYS A 120 14.91 -4.75 -3.79
C LYS A 120 15.06 -4.50 -2.28
N LYS A 121 15.70 -5.41 -1.54
CA LYS A 121 15.71 -5.41 -0.08
C LYS A 121 17.07 -5.12 0.52
N ASP A 122 18.12 -5.77 0.02
CA ASP A 122 19.45 -5.69 0.62
C ASP A 122 20.25 -4.47 0.17
N LEU A 123 19.94 -3.88 -0.99
CA LEU A 123 20.61 -2.67 -1.45
C LEU A 123 20.38 -1.48 -0.50
N LEU A 124 19.23 -1.40 0.17
CA LEU A 124 18.91 -0.31 1.10
C LEU A 124 19.81 -0.32 2.34
N PRO A 125 19.93 -1.42 3.12
CA PRO A 125 20.84 -1.47 4.26
C PRO A 125 22.31 -1.42 3.83
N ILE A 126 22.67 -1.92 2.65
CA ILE A 126 24.03 -1.77 2.10
C ILE A 126 24.34 -0.30 1.88
N THR A 127 23.45 0.44 1.23
CA THR A 127 23.61 1.89 1.03
C THR A 127 23.73 2.63 2.36
N ALA A 128 22.88 2.31 3.34
CA ALA A 128 22.94 2.91 4.67
C ALA A 128 24.28 2.66 5.38
N LYS A 129 24.83 1.44 5.27
CA LYS A 129 26.16 1.10 5.81
C LYS A 129 27.26 1.95 5.18
N LEU A 130 27.25 2.07 3.86
CA LEU A 130 28.26 2.86 3.17
C LEU A 130 28.14 4.35 3.46
N LEU A 131 26.93 4.90 3.57
CA LEU A 131 26.70 6.29 3.99
C LEU A 131 27.24 6.56 5.42
N LEU A 132 27.22 5.56 6.28
CA LEU A 132 27.83 5.65 7.63
C LEU A 132 29.30 5.28 7.64
N GLN A 133 29.93 5.16 6.48
CA GLN A 133 31.37 4.82 6.31
C GLN A 133 31.75 3.47 6.97
N LEU A 134 30.80 2.56 7.09
CA LEU A 134 31.06 1.19 7.50
C LEU A 134 31.63 0.41 6.31
N ASN A 135 32.95 0.62 6.06
CA ASN A 135 33.66 0.02 4.96
C ASN A 135 33.77 -1.48 5.14
N ASP A 136 33.01 -2.18 4.32
CA ASP A 136 33.03 -3.63 4.23
C ASP A 136 33.32 -4.03 2.78
N SER A 137 34.45 -4.69 2.57
CA SER A 137 34.86 -5.17 1.24
C SER A 137 33.85 -6.14 0.62
N LEU A 138 33.14 -6.91 1.46
CA LEU A 138 32.09 -7.82 1.01
C LEU A 138 30.92 -7.04 0.38
N LEU A 139 30.53 -5.90 0.98
CA LEU A 139 29.45 -5.06 0.43
C LEU A 139 29.85 -4.47 -0.92
N ARG A 140 31.06 -3.97 -1.05
CA ARG A 140 31.59 -3.45 -2.33
C ARG A 140 31.69 -4.55 -3.38
N GLY A 141 32.11 -5.74 -2.98
CA GLY A 141 32.12 -6.93 -3.84
C GLY A 141 30.71 -7.27 -4.35
N PHE A 142 29.70 -7.31 -3.48
CA PHE A 142 28.30 -7.54 -3.87
C PHE A 142 27.79 -6.50 -4.87
N LEU A 143 28.08 -5.21 -4.65
CA LEU A 143 27.71 -4.12 -5.54
C LEU A 143 28.43 -4.16 -6.91
N SER A 144 29.54 -4.89 -7.01
CA SER A 144 30.33 -5.02 -8.25
C SER A 144 30.02 -6.26 -9.05
N ILE A 145 29.17 -7.16 -8.55
CA ILE A 145 28.76 -8.37 -9.29
C ILE A 145 28.00 -7.96 -10.56
N PRO A 146 28.45 -8.34 -11.76
CA PRO A 146 27.81 -7.93 -13.02
C PRO A 146 26.32 -8.30 -13.07
N GLY A 147 25.95 -9.47 -12.57
CA GLY A 147 24.55 -9.90 -12.52
C GLY A 147 23.68 -9.03 -11.60
N ASN A 148 24.24 -8.40 -10.57
CA ASN A 148 23.53 -7.44 -9.72
C ASN A 148 23.38 -6.09 -10.43
N LEU A 149 24.43 -5.60 -11.08
CA LEU A 149 24.37 -4.36 -11.85
C LEU A 149 23.33 -4.44 -12.98
N GLN A 150 23.19 -5.61 -13.60
CA GLN A 150 22.19 -5.85 -14.64
C GLN A 150 20.76 -5.95 -14.14
N GLN A 151 20.52 -5.97 -12.83
CA GLN A 151 19.17 -5.97 -12.28
C GLN A 151 18.61 -4.55 -12.22
N GLN A 152 18.07 -4.08 -13.34
CA GLN A 152 17.48 -2.75 -13.51
C GLN A 152 15.95 -2.80 -13.66
N TYR A 153 15.30 -3.87 -13.17
CA TYR A 153 13.84 -3.89 -13.10
C TYR A 153 13.34 -2.88 -12.05
N HIS A 154 12.11 -2.46 -12.15
CA HIS A 154 11.55 -1.31 -11.42
C HIS A 154 11.89 -1.24 -9.91
N PHE A 155 11.78 -2.34 -9.15
CA PHE A 155 12.14 -2.34 -7.72
C PHE A 155 13.64 -2.21 -7.46
N ALA A 156 14.48 -2.75 -8.33
CA ALA A 156 15.92 -2.60 -8.21
C ALA A 156 16.37 -1.23 -8.75
N ALA A 157 15.82 -0.81 -9.88
CA ALA A 157 16.17 0.45 -10.52
C ALA A 157 15.94 1.65 -9.58
N LYS A 158 14.81 1.71 -8.86
CA LYS A 158 14.58 2.80 -7.92
C LYS A 158 15.61 2.86 -6.79
N ASN A 159 16.09 1.70 -6.32
CA ASN A 159 17.12 1.65 -5.29
C ASN A 159 18.50 2.03 -5.86
N TRP A 160 18.83 1.58 -7.07
CA TRP A 160 20.04 2.01 -7.78
C TRP A 160 20.02 3.49 -8.12
N ALA A 161 18.87 4.05 -8.50
CA ALA A 161 18.70 5.48 -8.75
C ALA A 161 18.85 6.34 -7.47
N ARG A 162 18.68 5.75 -6.28
CA ARG A 162 19.03 6.38 -5.02
C ARG A 162 20.51 6.22 -4.71
N PHE A 163 21.04 5.03 -4.92
CA PHE A 163 22.45 4.69 -4.66
C PHE A 163 23.42 5.49 -5.52
N TYR A 164 23.16 5.56 -6.83
CA TYR A 164 24.12 6.11 -7.80
C TYR A 164 24.50 7.58 -7.51
N PRO A 165 23.58 8.53 -7.33
CA PRO A 165 23.93 9.90 -7.01
C PRO A 165 24.64 10.06 -5.66
N LEU A 166 24.33 9.18 -4.70
CA LEU A 166 24.89 9.28 -3.34
C LEU A 166 26.31 8.70 -3.23
N LEU A 167 26.63 7.61 -3.94
CA LEU A 167 27.80 6.78 -3.63
C LEU A 167 28.62 6.35 -4.85
N ALA A 168 28.20 6.67 -6.09
CA ALA A 168 28.93 6.21 -7.27
C ALA A 168 30.37 6.76 -7.33
N ASP A 169 30.61 7.97 -6.80
CA ASP A 169 31.96 8.55 -6.75
C ASP A 169 32.88 7.76 -5.82
N GLU A 170 32.37 7.27 -4.70
CA GLU A 170 33.12 6.42 -3.78
C GLU A 170 33.41 5.02 -4.34
N MET A 171 32.57 4.53 -5.25
CA MET A 171 32.79 3.26 -5.95
C MET A 171 33.86 3.37 -7.03
N GLY A 172 34.12 4.57 -7.52
CA GLY A 172 35.17 4.87 -8.47
C GLY A 172 34.78 4.73 -9.95
N PRO A 173 35.66 5.22 -10.87
CA PRO A 173 35.31 5.36 -12.28
C PRO A 173 35.08 4.03 -13.00
N ALA A 174 35.82 2.99 -12.65
CA ALA A 174 35.63 1.65 -13.24
C ALA A 174 34.24 1.08 -12.94
N TRP A 175 33.80 1.19 -11.69
CA TRP A 175 32.46 0.77 -11.29
C TRP A 175 31.38 1.59 -12.01
N LYS A 176 31.55 2.92 -12.10
CA LYS A 176 30.60 3.77 -12.83
C LYS A 176 30.45 3.34 -14.29
N SER A 177 31.55 3.02 -14.95
CA SER A 177 31.54 2.55 -16.33
C SER A 177 30.76 1.24 -16.48
N GLU A 178 31.00 0.26 -15.62
CA GLU A 178 30.28 -1.01 -15.65
C GLU A 178 28.80 -0.84 -15.30
N PHE A 179 28.46 0.03 -14.36
CA PHE A 179 27.08 0.35 -14.04
C PHE A 179 26.35 1.01 -15.23
N GLN A 180 26.95 2.00 -15.85
CA GLN A 180 26.39 2.66 -17.04
C GLN A 180 26.19 1.68 -18.20
N LYS A 181 27.15 0.78 -18.43
CA LYS A 181 27.04 -0.28 -19.42
C LYS A 181 25.87 -1.24 -19.09
N ALA A 182 25.73 -1.62 -17.84
CA ALA A 182 24.62 -2.47 -17.40
C ALA A 182 23.25 -1.80 -17.62
N VAL A 183 23.13 -0.51 -17.33
CA VAL A 183 21.91 0.29 -17.58
C VAL A 183 21.65 0.44 -19.08
N ALA A 184 22.70 0.72 -19.86
CA ALA A 184 22.60 0.90 -21.32
C ALA A 184 22.08 -0.35 -22.03
N THR A 185 22.54 -1.52 -21.58
CA THR A 185 22.22 -2.82 -22.19
C THR A 185 21.04 -3.54 -21.52
N TYR A 186 20.42 -2.94 -20.51
CA TYR A 186 19.31 -3.57 -19.83
C TYR A 186 18.15 -3.82 -20.77
N SER A 187 17.66 -5.03 -20.76
CA SER A 187 16.39 -5.42 -21.36
C SER A 187 15.69 -6.39 -20.43
N ALA A 188 14.38 -6.54 -20.60
CA ALA A 188 13.63 -7.50 -19.79
C ALA A 188 14.09 -8.96 -19.95
N SER A 189 14.75 -9.27 -21.07
CA SER A 189 15.34 -10.59 -21.30
C SER A 189 16.51 -10.88 -20.37
N ASN A 190 17.15 -9.86 -19.80
CA ASN A 190 18.23 -10.02 -18.82
C ASN A 190 17.72 -10.31 -17.42
N ARG A 191 16.43 -10.29 -17.19
CA ARG A 191 15.83 -10.59 -15.92
C ARG A 191 15.71 -12.11 -15.77
N PRO A 192 16.43 -12.72 -14.81
CA PRO A 192 16.44 -14.19 -14.69
C PRO A 192 15.07 -14.72 -14.30
N SER A 193 14.70 -15.80 -14.94
CA SER A 193 13.51 -16.62 -14.63
C SER A 193 12.23 -15.81 -14.40
N ASP A 194 12.00 -14.90 -15.29
CA ASP A 194 10.74 -14.22 -15.32
C ASP A 194 9.67 -15.16 -15.88
N GLY A 195 9.08 -16.00 -15.05
CA GLY A 195 7.79 -16.61 -15.37
C GLY A 195 6.70 -15.54 -15.54
N TYR A 196 7.04 -14.31 -15.22
CA TYR A 196 6.33 -13.11 -15.54
C TYR A 196 6.68 -12.65 -16.95
N ARG A 197 5.73 -12.04 -17.61
CA ARG A 197 5.81 -11.42 -18.91
C ARG A 197 7.10 -10.64 -19.09
N LYS A 198 7.72 -10.79 -20.22
CA LYS A 198 8.93 -10.06 -20.57
C LYS A 198 8.67 -8.57 -20.46
N TYR A 199 9.27 -7.93 -19.49
CA TYR A 199 9.35 -6.48 -19.44
C TYR A 199 10.36 -6.02 -20.48
N ASP A 200 9.92 -5.18 -21.37
CA ASP A 200 10.81 -4.42 -22.22
C ASP A 200 10.69 -2.96 -21.78
N PRO A 201 11.68 -2.40 -21.12
CA PRO A 201 11.59 -1.03 -20.64
C PRO A 201 11.45 0.01 -21.75
N LEU A 202 11.72 -0.36 -22.99
CA LEU A 202 11.68 0.53 -24.14
C LEU A 202 10.38 0.42 -24.92
N SER A 203 9.77 -0.74 -24.94
CA SER A 203 8.53 -0.95 -25.66
C SER A 203 7.42 -1.24 -24.68
N THR A 204 6.72 -0.23 -24.32
CA THR A 204 5.64 -0.33 -23.35
C THR A 204 4.36 0.13 -23.98
N PRO A 205 3.34 -0.73 -24.10
CA PRO A 205 2.01 -0.21 -24.24
C PRO A 205 1.69 0.55 -22.96
N HIS A 206 1.31 1.78 -23.13
CA HIS A 206 0.83 2.60 -22.04
C HIS A 206 -0.61 2.37 -21.86
N ASN A 207 -0.99 2.27 -20.66
CA ASN A 207 -2.36 2.31 -20.26
C ASN A 207 -2.89 3.74 -20.23
N LEU A 208 -2.09 4.68 -20.63
CA LEU A 208 -2.51 6.06 -20.76
C LEU A 208 -2.90 6.28 -22.23
N VAL A 209 -4.16 6.61 -22.46
CA VAL A 209 -4.70 6.85 -23.80
C VAL A 209 -3.87 7.95 -24.50
N GLY A 210 -3.42 7.68 -25.73
CA GLY A 210 -2.67 8.62 -26.52
C GLY A 210 -1.18 8.74 -26.23
N GLU A 211 -0.62 7.91 -25.33
CA GLU A 211 0.81 7.83 -25.16
C GLU A 211 1.46 6.91 -26.22
N PRO A 212 2.69 7.23 -26.66
CA PRO A 212 3.45 6.35 -27.54
C PRO A 212 3.72 5.00 -26.87
N ASP A 213 3.67 3.93 -27.63
CA ASP A 213 3.91 2.56 -27.15
C ASP A 213 5.35 2.33 -26.67
N GLU A 214 6.24 3.24 -26.89
CA GLU A 214 7.68 3.11 -26.70
C GLU A 214 8.21 3.97 -25.56
N LEU A 215 7.51 4.04 -24.43
CA LEU A 215 8.04 4.75 -23.29
C LEU A 215 8.78 3.81 -22.33
N LEU A 216 9.71 4.39 -21.61
CA LEU A 216 10.52 3.70 -20.62
C LEU A 216 9.67 3.05 -19.53
N GLY A 217 9.94 1.82 -19.24
CA GLY A 217 9.34 1.06 -18.16
C GLY A 217 7.95 0.50 -18.44
N GLY A 218 7.75 -0.72 -18.06
CA GLY A 218 6.51 -1.45 -18.14
C GLY A 218 6.54 -2.65 -19.09
N ASN A 219 5.40 -3.26 -19.29
CA ASN A 219 5.22 -4.48 -20.04
C ASN A 219 4.49 -4.18 -21.35
N LYS A 220 4.99 -4.71 -22.46
CA LYS A 220 4.36 -4.57 -23.81
C LYS A 220 2.88 -4.91 -23.86
N LYS A 221 2.42 -5.79 -22.99
CA LYS A 221 1.05 -6.30 -23.05
C LYS A 221 0.07 -5.49 -22.20
N ASP A 222 0.50 -5.02 -21.04
CA ASP A 222 -0.36 -4.33 -20.06
C ASP A 222 0.29 -3.10 -19.44
N GLY A 223 1.46 -2.72 -19.91
CA GLY A 223 2.18 -1.53 -19.45
C GLY A 223 2.66 -1.57 -18.00
N GLY A 224 2.39 -2.66 -17.28
CA GLY A 224 2.62 -2.73 -15.84
C GLY A 224 1.64 -1.87 -15.06
N THR A 225 1.90 -1.71 -13.78
CA THR A 225 1.07 -0.93 -12.87
C THR A 225 1.62 0.49 -12.71
N GLU A 226 0.85 1.39 -12.14
CA GLU A 226 1.28 2.78 -11.93
C GLU A 226 2.61 2.86 -11.18
N ASN A 227 2.74 2.12 -10.07
CA ASN A 227 3.99 2.10 -9.29
C ASN A 227 5.19 1.60 -10.10
N HIS A 228 5.01 0.59 -10.97
CA HIS A 228 6.09 0.08 -11.83
C HIS A 228 6.58 1.16 -12.79
N LYS A 229 5.65 1.87 -13.43
CA LYS A 229 5.95 2.94 -14.37
C LYS A 229 6.65 4.10 -13.68
N ILE A 230 6.14 4.53 -12.55
CA ILE A 230 6.75 5.63 -11.78
C ILE A 230 8.16 5.26 -11.34
N MET A 231 8.36 4.07 -10.74
CA MET A 231 9.69 3.63 -10.30
C MET A 231 10.70 3.59 -11.44
N TRP A 232 10.33 3.00 -12.57
CA TRP A 232 11.27 2.88 -13.67
C TRP A 232 11.57 4.22 -14.35
N ARG A 233 10.54 5.01 -14.64
CA ARG A 233 10.70 6.28 -15.35
C ARG A 233 11.40 7.34 -14.54
N SER A 234 11.15 7.40 -13.24
CA SER A 234 11.91 8.26 -12.34
C SER A 234 13.39 7.84 -12.29
N SER A 235 13.66 6.52 -12.23
CA SER A 235 15.03 6.00 -12.25
C SER A 235 15.76 6.34 -13.56
N ALA A 236 15.09 6.15 -14.68
CA ALA A 236 15.65 6.48 -15.98
C ALA A 236 15.97 7.97 -16.11
N TRP A 237 15.11 8.85 -15.61
CA TRP A 237 15.37 10.28 -15.61
C TRP A 237 16.54 10.66 -14.69
N VAL A 238 16.64 10.07 -13.51
CA VAL A 238 17.80 10.26 -12.62
C VAL A 238 19.09 9.79 -13.31
N TYR A 239 19.09 8.62 -13.95
CA TYR A 239 20.26 8.17 -14.71
C TYR A 239 20.61 9.16 -15.84
N ALA A 240 19.61 9.65 -16.56
CA ALA A 240 19.81 10.63 -17.61
C ALA A 240 20.38 11.96 -17.09
N ALA A 241 20.11 12.35 -15.85
CA ALA A 241 20.71 13.53 -15.23
C ALA A 241 22.18 13.35 -14.88
N HIS A 242 22.60 12.12 -14.52
CA HIS A 242 23.93 11.83 -13.99
C HIS A 242 24.88 11.12 -14.98
N PHE A 243 24.35 10.63 -16.11
CA PHE A 243 25.17 9.97 -17.12
C PHE A 243 25.64 10.99 -18.18
N PRO A 244 26.78 10.73 -18.83
CA PRO A 244 27.19 11.54 -19.97
C PRO A 244 26.12 11.58 -21.07
N ASP A 245 26.04 12.69 -21.80
CA ASP A 245 25.05 12.84 -22.90
C ASP A 245 25.22 11.80 -24.02
N THR A 246 26.38 11.19 -24.13
CA THR A 246 26.67 10.10 -25.08
C THR A 246 26.22 8.72 -24.57
N ALA A 247 25.78 8.63 -23.31
CA ALA A 247 25.37 7.37 -22.75
C ALA A 247 23.97 6.96 -23.24
N LEU A 248 23.70 5.66 -23.08
CA LEU A 248 22.39 5.08 -23.36
C LEU A 248 21.74 4.60 -22.07
N ILE A 249 20.43 4.62 -22.03
CA ILE A 249 19.60 4.03 -20.97
C ILE A 249 18.65 3.04 -21.64
N SER A 250 18.86 1.74 -21.42
CA SER A 250 18.13 0.68 -22.10
C SER A 250 18.11 0.85 -23.63
N GLY A 251 19.22 1.29 -24.22
CA GLY A 251 19.36 1.52 -25.66
C GLY A 251 18.89 2.90 -26.15
N TRP A 252 18.30 3.73 -25.31
CA TRP A 252 17.81 5.07 -25.68
C TRP A 252 18.82 6.16 -25.33
N PRO A 253 19.01 7.17 -26.20
CA PRO A 253 19.83 8.33 -25.89
C PRO A 253 19.34 9.08 -24.64
N VAL A 254 20.26 9.57 -23.83
CA VAL A 254 19.96 10.34 -22.61
C VAL A 254 19.02 11.52 -22.88
N SER A 255 19.20 12.25 -23.97
CA SER A 255 18.35 13.39 -24.34
C SER A 255 16.91 13.00 -24.61
N GLU A 256 16.70 11.85 -25.27
CA GLU A 256 15.35 11.32 -25.53
C GLU A 256 14.70 10.86 -24.23
N VAL A 257 15.46 10.19 -23.35
CA VAL A 257 14.97 9.75 -22.03
C VAL A 257 14.48 10.93 -21.19
N LYS A 258 15.23 12.04 -21.16
CA LYS A 258 14.81 13.28 -20.47
C LYS A 258 13.48 13.79 -21.02
N THR A 259 13.36 13.93 -22.33
CA THR A 259 12.15 14.44 -22.99
C THR A 259 10.93 13.55 -22.76
N LEU A 260 11.09 12.24 -22.92
CA LEU A 260 10.00 11.28 -22.74
C LEU A 260 9.56 11.17 -21.27
N SER A 261 10.50 11.27 -20.34
CA SER A 261 10.20 11.25 -18.91
C SER A 261 9.45 12.51 -18.47
N GLU A 262 9.88 13.68 -18.93
CA GLU A 262 9.19 14.94 -18.64
C GLU A 262 7.74 14.89 -19.14
N ARG A 263 7.53 14.47 -20.38
CA ARG A 263 6.21 14.30 -20.94
C ARG A 263 5.37 13.30 -20.11
N TYR A 264 5.95 12.16 -19.73
CA TYR A 264 5.23 11.18 -18.93
C TYR A 264 4.72 11.76 -17.59
N PHE A 265 5.59 12.44 -16.83
CA PHE A 265 5.20 12.98 -15.53
C PHE A 265 4.20 14.14 -15.64
N SER A 266 4.31 14.95 -16.69
CA SER A 266 3.32 15.96 -17.05
C SER A 266 1.95 15.33 -17.30
N ASP A 267 1.89 14.38 -18.21
CA ASP A 267 0.64 13.68 -18.58
C ASP A 267 0.07 12.89 -17.39
N PHE A 268 0.93 12.29 -16.57
CA PHE A 268 0.52 11.57 -15.39
C PHE A 268 -0.16 12.50 -14.36
N TYR A 269 0.42 13.66 -14.09
CA TYR A 269 -0.18 14.63 -13.17
C TYR A 269 -1.53 15.16 -13.67
N GLU A 270 -1.64 15.49 -14.96
CA GLU A 270 -2.91 15.90 -15.53
C GLU A 270 -3.99 14.83 -15.38
N ARG A 271 -3.61 13.56 -15.52
CA ARG A 271 -4.54 12.45 -15.31
C ARG A 271 -4.94 12.27 -13.87
N LEU A 272 -4.01 12.46 -12.92
CA LEU A 272 -4.37 12.47 -11.50
C LEU A 272 -5.48 13.49 -11.23
N LEU A 273 -5.43 14.67 -11.87
CA LEU A 273 -6.47 15.70 -11.72
C LEU A 273 -7.78 15.35 -12.43
N LYS A 274 -7.74 14.56 -13.50
CA LYS A 274 -8.91 14.20 -14.31
C LYS A 274 -9.61 12.92 -13.85
N THR A 275 -8.85 11.91 -13.47
CA THR A 275 -9.38 10.57 -13.18
C THR A 275 -9.05 10.08 -11.77
N GLY A 276 -8.08 10.68 -11.10
CA GLY A 276 -7.53 10.19 -9.84
C GLY A 276 -6.45 9.12 -10.05
N ASN A 277 -6.00 8.51 -8.97
CA ASN A 277 -4.99 7.46 -8.94
C ASN A 277 -5.65 6.07 -9.04
N GLY A 278 -5.19 5.22 -9.93
CA GLY A 278 -5.72 3.86 -10.12
C GLY A 278 -5.30 2.88 -9.03
N GLU A 279 -4.13 3.07 -8.43
CA GLU A 279 -3.68 2.33 -7.23
C GLU A 279 -4.02 3.08 -5.94
N TYR A 280 -5.24 3.65 -5.86
CA TYR A 280 -5.65 4.53 -4.77
C TYR A 280 -5.46 3.89 -3.40
N ASP A 281 -4.97 4.72 -2.47
CA ASP A 281 -4.86 4.44 -1.04
C ASP A 281 -4.09 3.15 -0.70
N SER A 282 -3.16 2.73 -1.56
CA SER A 282 -2.42 1.48 -1.38
C SER A 282 -1.32 1.62 -0.33
N GLU A 283 -1.48 0.99 0.82
CA GLU A 283 -0.44 0.94 1.87
C GLU A 283 0.87 0.28 1.40
N ILE A 284 0.79 -0.60 0.38
CA ILE A 284 1.94 -1.35 -0.12
C ILE A 284 2.60 -0.66 -1.31
N TYR A 285 1.81 -0.08 -2.21
CA TYR A 285 2.35 0.38 -3.49
C TYR A 285 2.53 1.89 -3.57
N TYR A 286 1.87 2.68 -2.73
CA TYR A 286 2.18 4.10 -2.59
C TYR A 286 3.63 4.34 -2.17
N PRO A 287 4.19 3.63 -1.17
CA PRO A 287 5.61 3.77 -0.82
C PRO A 287 6.54 3.63 -2.02
N HIS A 288 6.32 2.64 -2.87
CA HIS A 288 7.17 2.44 -4.04
C HIS A 288 7.06 3.56 -5.08
N SER A 289 5.87 4.12 -5.26
CA SER A 289 5.68 5.31 -6.11
C SER A 289 6.35 6.54 -5.51
N ILE A 290 6.16 6.75 -4.21
CA ILE A 290 6.77 7.84 -3.45
C ILE A 290 8.30 7.75 -3.52
N GLU A 291 8.90 6.58 -3.32
CA GLU A 291 10.35 6.38 -3.39
C GLU A 291 10.92 6.74 -4.78
N GLY A 292 10.23 6.35 -5.85
CA GLY A 292 10.61 6.76 -7.21
C GLY A 292 10.56 8.28 -7.39
N LEU A 293 9.49 8.91 -6.89
CA LEU A 293 9.34 10.37 -6.97
C LEU A 293 10.33 11.13 -6.09
N LEU A 294 10.69 10.61 -4.92
CA LEU A 294 11.74 11.19 -4.07
C LEU A 294 13.10 11.16 -4.77
N ASN A 295 13.42 10.10 -5.52
CA ASN A 295 14.64 10.08 -6.34
C ASN A 295 14.65 11.19 -7.37
N LEU A 296 13.52 11.37 -8.05
CA LEU A 296 13.37 12.41 -9.07
C LEU A 296 13.47 13.80 -8.45
N TYR A 297 12.80 14.03 -7.32
CA TYR A 297 12.82 15.29 -6.60
C TYR A 297 14.23 15.70 -6.15
N ASP A 298 14.99 14.75 -5.61
CA ASP A 298 16.33 15.03 -5.06
C ASP A 298 17.44 15.09 -6.11
N PHE A 299 17.37 14.27 -7.18
CA PHE A 299 18.51 14.00 -8.06
C PHE A 299 18.31 14.31 -9.54
N ALA A 300 17.10 14.65 -9.96
CA ALA A 300 16.95 15.20 -11.29
C ALA A 300 17.45 16.65 -11.30
N GLU A 301 18.47 16.96 -12.05
CA GLU A 301 19.06 18.30 -12.15
C GLU A 301 18.12 19.34 -12.77
N SER A 302 17.03 18.90 -13.37
CA SER A 302 16.01 19.72 -13.99
C SER A 302 15.02 20.28 -12.97
N GLU A 303 14.82 21.61 -12.98
CA GLU A 303 13.77 22.26 -12.20
C GLU A 303 12.40 21.67 -12.51
N SER A 304 12.11 21.41 -13.77
CA SER A 304 10.83 20.84 -14.18
C SER A 304 10.59 19.46 -13.57
N ALA A 305 11.61 18.60 -13.53
CA ALA A 305 11.51 17.29 -12.88
C ALA A 305 11.20 17.39 -11.38
N ARG A 306 11.83 18.32 -10.69
CA ARG A 306 11.60 18.58 -9.27
C ARG A 306 10.17 19.08 -9.02
N VAL A 307 9.69 19.99 -9.84
CA VAL A 307 8.33 20.55 -9.73
C VAL A 307 7.28 19.48 -10.02
N TRP A 308 7.45 18.67 -11.08
CA TRP A 308 6.54 17.58 -11.38
C TRP A 308 6.50 16.52 -10.26
N SER A 309 7.67 16.10 -9.80
CA SER A 309 7.75 15.09 -8.72
C SER A 309 7.11 15.60 -7.44
N LYS A 310 7.36 16.87 -7.07
CA LYS A 310 6.71 17.48 -5.91
C LYS A 310 5.19 17.55 -6.06
N ALA A 311 4.70 17.99 -7.22
CA ALA A 311 3.27 18.09 -7.46
C ALA A 311 2.55 16.74 -7.32
N ILE A 312 3.17 15.67 -7.82
CA ILE A 312 2.62 14.32 -7.69
C ILE A 312 2.73 13.82 -6.24
N LEU A 313 3.85 14.05 -5.55
CA LEU A 313 4.02 13.72 -4.13
C LEU A 313 2.97 14.40 -3.26
N ASP A 314 2.80 15.70 -3.45
CA ASP A 314 1.82 16.50 -2.70
C ASP A 314 0.38 16.03 -2.95
N TYR A 315 0.05 15.68 -4.20
CA TYR A 315 -1.25 15.09 -4.55
C TYR A 315 -1.47 13.75 -3.82
N LEU A 316 -0.51 12.82 -3.94
CA LEU A 316 -0.63 11.50 -3.33
C LEU A 316 -0.78 11.59 -1.81
N LEU A 317 0.03 12.42 -1.17
CA LEU A 317 -0.02 12.58 0.28
C LEU A 317 -1.28 13.28 0.76
N ALA A 318 -1.70 14.37 0.11
CA ALA A 318 -2.87 15.11 0.53
C ALA A 318 -4.16 14.28 0.41
N THR A 319 -4.28 13.44 -0.64
CA THR A 319 -5.48 12.61 -0.84
C THR A 319 -5.63 11.47 0.16
N ILE A 320 -4.56 11.10 0.88
CA ILE A 320 -4.60 10.04 1.90
C ILE A 320 -4.41 10.56 3.34
N ALA A 321 -3.85 11.75 3.51
CA ALA A 321 -3.50 12.31 4.81
C ALA A 321 -4.69 12.36 5.77
N PHE A 322 -5.82 12.89 5.34
CA PHE A 322 -7.02 13.00 6.17
C PHE A 322 -7.70 11.64 6.48
N LYS A 323 -7.35 10.58 5.75
CA LYS A 323 -7.84 9.22 5.99
C LYS A 323 -7.00 8.44 7.00
N SER A 324 -5.85 8.95 7.41
CA SER A 324 -4.98 8.32 8.38
C SER A 324 -5.46 8.56 9.81
N TYR A 325 -5.45 7.53 10.63
CA TYR A 325 -5.74 7.56 12.07
C TYR A 325 -4.55 6.94 12.81
N ASP A 326 -3.77 7.78 13.45
CA ASP A 326 -2.52 7.40 14.13
C ASP A 326 -1.58 6.55 13.27
N GLY A 327 -1.49 6.89 11.97
CA GLY A 327 -0.64 6.20 11.01
C GLY A 327 -1.28 5.03 10.27
N ALA A 328 -2.46 4.53 10.69
CA ALA A 328 -3.22 3.53 9.94
C ALA A 328 -4.19 4.20 8.96
N LEU A 329 -4.26 3.68 7.74
CA LEU A 329 -5.11 4.21 6.70
C LEU A 329 -6.48 3.53 6.72
N ALA A 330 -7.56 4.33 6.82
CA ALA A 330 -8.93 3.86 6.79
C ALA A 330 -9.53 3.91 5.38
N GLY A 331 -10.55 3.09 5.15
CA GLY A 331 -11.33 3.09 3.92
C GLY A 331 -10.95 2.01 2.93
N ALA A 332 -11.45 2.16 1.71
CA ALA A 332 -11.16 1.23 0.63
C ALA A 332 -9.75 1.46 0.09
N GLN A 333 -9.10 0.37 -0.34
CA GLN A 333 -7.75 0.42 -0.89
C GLN A 333 -7.65 -0.45 -2.14
N LYS A 334 -6.99 0.05 -3.16
CA LYS A 334 -6.61 -0.74 -4.32
C LYS A 334 -5.21 -1.30 -4.13
N ARG A 335 -5.05 -2.61 -4.35
CA ARG A 335 -3.82 -3.31 -4.03
C ARG A 335 -3.40 -3.19 -2.55
N GLY A 336 -4.39 -3.11 -1.67
CA GLY A 336 -4.22 -3.22 -0.23
C GLY A 336 -4.50 -4.67 0.22
N PRO A 337 -3.55 -5.60 0.16
CA PRO A 337 -3.85 -7.00 0.46
C PRO A 337 -4.02 -7.30 1.94
N SER A 338 -3.67 -6.36 2.79
CA SER A 338 -3.68 -6.60 4.21
C SER A 338 -4.47 -5.55 4.94
N LEU A 339 -5.78 -5.69 4.85
CA LEU A 339 -6.71 -4.97 5.71
C LEU A 339 -6.28 -4.96 7.18
N MET A 340 -5.46 -5.90 7.54
CA MET A 340 -5.13 -6.22 8.91
C MET A 340 -3.69 -5.88 9.29
N ASN A 341 -2.93 -5.27 8.39
CA ASN A 341 -1.61 -4.73 8.72
C ASN A 341 -1.74 -3.22 8.93
N SER A 342 -1.88 -2.83 10.17
CA SER A 342 -1.70 -1.42 10.52
C SER A 342 -0.23 -1.00 10.56
N GLY A 343 0.68 -1.86 10.15
CA GLY A 343 2.11 -1.61 10.03
C GLY A 343 2.61 -1.75 8.60
N GLY A 344 3.79 -1.25 8.30
CA GLY A 344 4.43 -1.36 7.00
C GLY A 344 5.06 -0.06 6.51
N GLU A 345 5.49 -0.03 5.26
CA GLU A 345 6.29 1.06 4.74
C GLU A 345 5.57 2.42 4.70
N LEU A 346 4.25 2.44 4.38
CA LEU A 346 3.48 3.68 4.41
C LEU A 346 3.30 4.22 5.84
N ASN A 347 3.08 3.34 6.82
CA ASN A 347 3.01 3.76 8.22
C ASN A 347 4.35 4.34 8.70
N LYS A 348 5.47 3.75 8.30
CA LYS A 348 6.80 4.32 8.55
C LYS A 348 6.95 5.70 7.93
N MET A 349 6.49 5.89 6.69
CA MET A 349 6.51 7.20 6.04
C MET A 349 5.67 8.21 6.80
N PHE A 350 4.50 7.82 7.28
CA PHE A 350 3.66 8.68 8.11
C PHE A 350 4.29 8.98 9.47
N HIS A 351 4.91 7.99 10.10
CA HIS A 351 5.68 8.21 11.32
C HIS A 351 6.74 9.29 11.11
N PHE A 352 7.54 9.20 10.06
CA PHE A 352 8.59 10.18 9.79
C PHE A 352 8.07 11.56 9.46
N TRP A 353 7.11 11.66 8.54
CA TRP A 353 6.63 12.95 8.09
C TRP A 353 5.65 13.63 9.03
N PHE A 354 4.89 12.87 9.80
CA PHE A 354 3.78 13.43 10.58
C PHE A 354 3.86 13.13 12.07
N GLY A 355 4.92 12.46 12.54
CA GLY A 355 5.06 12.15 13.95
C GLY A 355 4.02 11.16 14.49
N SER A 356 3.35 10.40 13.61
CA SER A 356 2.43 9.36 14.05
C SER A 356 3.14 8.24 14.79
N PRO A 357 2.43 7.42 15.60
CA PRO A 357 3.02 6.25 16.23
C PRO A 357 3.70 5.32 15.21
N ASP A 358 4.82 4.73 15.61
CA ASP A 358 5.46 3.67 14.83
C ASP A 358 4.74 2.34 15.06
N LEU A 359 3.96 1.92 14.08
CA LEU A 359 3.10 0.74 14.19
C LEU A 359 3.83 -0.58 13.92
N ASP A 360 5.01 -0.53 13.34
CA ASP A 360 5.86 -1.70 13.05
C ASP A 360 7.34 -1.34 13.23
N PRO A 361 7.82 -1.28 14.49
CA PRO A 361 9.21 -0.92 14.78
C PRO A 361 10.23 -1.86 14.13
N ASP A 362 9.84 -3.09 13.86
CA ASP A 362 10.70 -4.09 13.19
C ASP A 362 10.78 -3.88 11.66
N HIS A 363 9.90 -3.08 11.09
CA HIS A 363 9.93 -2.76 9.65
C HIS A 363 11.00 -1.70 9.39
N PRO A 364 11.92 -1.94 8.45
CA PRO A 364 12.96 -0.96 8.15
C PRO A 364 12.34 0.29 7.52
N ALA A 365 12.89 1.44 7.89
CA ALA A 365 12.53 2.69 7.27
C ALA A 365 12.96 2.75 5.79
N SER A 366 12.27 3.56 5.01
CA SER A 366 12.66 3.83 3.63
C SER A 366 13.93 4.68 3.56
N LEU A 367 15.00 4.13 3.00
CA LEU A 367 16.22 4.87 2.75
C LEU A 367 15.96 6.13 1.90
N HIS A 368 15.03 6.03 0.95
CA HIS A 368 14.65 7.14 0.08
C HIS A 368 14.12 8.32 0.89
N GLN A 369 13.24 8.04 1.85
CA GLN A 369 12.70 9.07 2.74
C GLN A 369 13.76 9.64 3.68
N ILE A 370 14.57 8.75 4.32
CA ILE A 370 15.63 9.13 5.25
C ILE A 370 16.64 10.10 4.62
N THR A 371 16.95 9.91 3.33
CA THR A 371 17.96 10.69 2.62
C THR A 371 17.37 11.76 1.69
N SER A 372 16.05 12.00 1.74
CA SER A 372 15.37 12.99 0.90
C SER A 372 15.28 14.37 1.55
N SER A 373 15.42 15.38 0.72
CA SER A 373 15.14 16.78 1.08
C SER A 373 13.65 17.15 1.03
N TYR A 374 12.78 16.29 0.47
CA TYR A 374 11.35 16.55 0.41
C TYR A 374 10.72 16.58 1.80
N ARG A 375 9.86 17.57 2.01
CA ARG A 375 8.96 17.65 3.17
C ARG A 375 7.54 17.94 2.69
N PRO A 376 6.51 17.29 3.27
CA PRO A 376 5.13 17.68 3.05
C PRO A 376 4.93 19.14 3.48
N SER A 377 4.08 19.88 2.78
CA SER A 377 3.72 21.22 3.18
C SER A 377 2.95 21.21 4.51
N LYS A 378 2.91 22.37 5.18
CA LYS A 378 2.07 22.55 6.38
C LYS A 378 0.60 22.21 6.10
N TYR A 379 0.09 22.56 4.91
CA TYR A 379 -1.24 22.18 4.50
C TYR A 379 -1.50 20.67 4.56
N ILE A 380 -0.56 19.83 4.06
CA ILE A 380 -0.67 18.36 4.11
C ILE A 380 -0.53 17.87 5.54
N TRP A 381 0.33 18.50 6.34
CA TRP A 381 0.45 18.26 7.78
C TRP A 381 -0.90 18.47 8.49
N ASP A 382 -1.54 19.61 8.23
CA ASP A 382 -2.83 19.96 8.83
C ASP A 382 -3.94 18.99 8.39
N LEU A 383 -3.93 18.52 7.14
CA LEU A 383 -4.84 17.46 6.68
C LEU A 383 -4.63 16.16 7.47
N PHE A 384 -3.38 15.77 7.69
CA PHE A 384 -3.06 14.54 8.43
C PHE A 384 -3.53 14.62 9.89
N HIS A 385 -3.27 15.73 10.54
CA HIS A 385 -3.69 15.99 11.93
C HIS A 385 -5.15 16.43 12.07
N LYS A 386 -5.89 16.51 10.94
CA LYS A 386 -7.31 16.89 10.92
C LYS A 386 -7.59 18.26 11.55
N SER A 387 -6.72 19.23 11.25
CA SER A 387 -6.86 20.63 11.71
C SER A 387 -7.96 21.38 10.95
N PHE A 388 -9.11 20.73 10.73
CA PHE A 388 -10.28 21.25 10.04
C PHE A 388 -11.57 20.72 10.70
N PRO A 389 -12.76 21.25 10.36
CA PRO A 389 -14.00 20.85 11.03
C PRO A 389 -14.36 19.38 10.89
N LEU A 390 -14.75 18.74 11.98
CA LEU A 390 -15.16 17.34 12.07
C LEU A 390 -16.64 17.22 12.47
N PRO A 391 -17.37 16.19 12.07
CA PRO A 391 -16.97 15.14 11.13
C PRO A 391 -16.92 15.60 9.68
N PHE A 392 -16.35 14.78 8.79
CA PHE A 392 -16.28 15.08 7.36
C PHE A 392 -16.72 13.89 6.49
N GLU A 393 -17.12 14.22 5.25
CA GLU A 393 -17.49 13.23 4.23
C GLU A 393 -16.74 13.47 2.93
N VAL A 394 -16.38 12.38 2.25
CA VAL A 394 -15.83 12.41 0.90
C VAL A 394 -16.60 11.44 0.01
N LYS A 395 -17.02 11.92 -1.15
CA LYS A 395 -17.69 11.16 -2.20
C LYS A 395 -16.95 11.40 -3.50
N VAL A 396 -16.23 10.41 -4.01
CA VAL A 396 -15.36 10.57 -5.16
C VAL A 396 -15.44 9.34 -6.06
N SER A 397 -15.34 9.54 -7.39
CA SER A 397 -15.15 8.42 -8.28
C SER A 397 -13.66 8.10 -8.42
N ARG A 398 -13.38 6.82 -8.65
CA ARG A 398 -12.02 6.30 -8.85
C ARG A 398 -11.90 5.71 -10.25
N PRO A 399 -10.72 5.79 -10.87
CA PRO A 399 -10.45 5.20 -12.16
C PRO A 399 -10.31 3.69 -12.08
N SER A 400 -10.22 3.04 -13.24
CA SER A 400 -9.70 1.70 -13.35
C SER A 400 -8.24 1.63 -12.87
N TYR A 401 -7.79 0.40 -12.65
CA TYR A 401 -6.41 0.11 -12.22
C TYR A 401 -5.32 0.74 -13.11
N HIS A 402 -5.63 0.97 -14.35
CA HIS A 402 -4.73 1.54 -15.35
C HIS A 402 -5.00 3.01 -15.68
N MET A 403 -5.87 3.67 -14.96
CA MET A 403 -6.28 5.07 -15.19
C MET A 403 -6.90 5.35 -16.56
N ASP A 404 -7.30 4.32 -17.30
CA ASP A 404 -7.89 4.46 -18.63
C ASP A 404 -9.40 4.71 -18.61
N GLN A 405 -10.02 4.53 -17.46
CA GLN A 405 -11.46 4.65 -17.28
C GLN A 405 -11.81 5.47 -16.04
N ALA A 406 -12.32 6.66 -16.26
CA ALA A 406 -12.90 7.47 -15.19
C ALA A 406 -14.20 6.80 -14.68
N ASN A 407 -14.57 7.08 -13.43
CA ASN A 407 -15.82 6.60 -12.83
C ASN A 407 -15.98 5.06 -12.79
N HIS A 408 -14.86 4.34 -12.76
CA HIS A 408 -14.84 2.89 -12.62
C HIS A 408 -15.45 2.40 -11.30
N ALA A 409 -15.20 3.13 -10.24
CA ALA A 409 -15.72 2.86 -8.91
C ALA A 409 -16.06 4.15 -8.17
N GLN A 410 -16.91 4.08 -7.17
CA GLN A 410 -17.29 5.22 -6.34
C GLN A 410 -16.88 4.96 -4.90
N GLU A 411 -16.05 5.83 -4.36
CA GLU A 411 -15.61 5.78 -2.97
C GLU A 411 -16.45 6.72 -2.09
N TYR A 412 -16.88 6.20 -0.96
CA TYR A 412 -17.47 6.96 0.13
C TYR A 412 -16.57 6.85 1.36
N PHE A 413 -16.25 7.98 1.97
CA PHE A 413 -15.49 8.03 3.21
C PHE A 413 -16.15 8.98 4.21
N TYR A 414 -16.23 8.55 5.45
CA TYR A 414 -16.66 9.34 6.59
C TYR A 414 -15.57 9.32 7.65
N GLY A 415 -15.15 10.50 8.07
CA GLY A 415 -14.13 10.64 9.10
C GLY A 415 -14.63 11.45 10.29
N SER A 416 -14.28 10.98 11.48
CA SER A 416 -14.54 11.65 12.74
C SER A 416 -13.22 11.91 13.48
N LYS A 417 -13.26 12.35 14.72
CA LYS A 417 -12.09 12.63 15.55
C LYS A 417 -11.24 11.39 15.80
N ASN A 418 -11.89 10.27 16.14
CA ASN A 418 -11.20 9.07 16.59
C ASN A 418 -11.38 7.86 15.67
N PHE A 419 -12.15 7.98 14.60
CA PHE A 419 -12.34 6.90 13.64
C PHE A 419 -12.56 7.38 12.21
N GLY A 420 -12.21 6.50 11.27
CA GLY A 420 -12.51 6.65 9.85
C GLY A 420 -13.14 5.40 9.28
N LEU A 421 -14.24 5.56 8.56
CA LEU A 421 -14.97 4.51 7.88
C LEU A 421 -15.10 4.82 6.40
N GLY A 422 -14.65 3.92 5.55
CA GLY A 422 -14.81 4.12 4.12
C GLY A 422 -15.08 2.83 3.36
N SER A 423 -15.80 2.98 2.26
CA SER A 423 -16.19 1.88 1.36
C SER A 423 -16.12 2.29 -0.10
N ILE A 424 -16.10 1.28 -0.98
CA ILE A 424 -16.10 1.48 -2.43
C ILE A 424 -17.19 0.65 -3.09
N TYR A 425 -17.83 1.25 -4.07
CA TYR A 425 -18.87 0.68 -4.91
C TYR A 425 -18.30 0.39 -6.28
N LEU A 426 -18.07 -0.88 -6.59
CA LEU A 426 -17.44 -1.31 -7.83
C LEU A 426 -18.47 -1.54 -8.92
N THR A 427 -18.19 -1.12 -10.14
CA THR A 427 -19.01 -1.42 -11.32
C THR A 427 -18.51 -2.64 -12.07
N GLN A 428 -17.23 -2.98 -11.91
CA GLN A 428 -16.61 -4.17 -12.50
C GLN A 428 -15.48 -4.68 -11.59
N LEU A 429 -15.16 -5.96 -11.71
CA LEU A 429 -14.04 -6.56 -10.99
C LEU A 429 -12.72 -6.20 -11.66
N ASP A 430 -11.91 -5.50 -10.91
CA ASP A 430 -10.57 -5.12 -11.31
C ASP A 430 -9.57 -5.56 -10.23
N ASN A 431 -8.79 -6.59 -10.52
CA ASN A 431 -7.81 -7.19 -9.64
C ASN A 431 -8.36 -7.51 -8.21
N PRO A 432 -9.35 -8.38 -8.09
CA PRO A 432 -10.09 -8.62 -6.84
C PRO A 432 -9.21 -9.16 -5.70
N ASN A 433 -8.06 -9.74 -6.03
CA ASN A 433 -7.13 -10.32 -5.04
C ASN A 433 -6.47 -9.30 -4.14
N GLN A 434 -6.50 -8.05 -4.54
CA GLN A 434 -5.76 -6.96 -3.90
C GLN A 434 -6.67 -5.76 -3.64
N GLN A 435 -7.98 -5.97 -3.61
CA GLN A 435 -8.96 -4.96 -3.27
C GLN A 435 -9.36 -5.09 -1.82
N VAL A 436 -9.30 -3.98 -1.08
CA VAL A 436 -10.01 -3.79 0.19
C VAL A 436 -11.25 -2.99 -0.11
N GLN A 437 -12.43 -3.60 0.09
CA GLN A 437 -13.68 -2.97 -0.29
C GLN A 437 -14.16 -1.94 0.73
N TRP A 438 -13.87 -2.16 1.99
CA TRP A 438 -14.17 -1.24 3.07
C TRP A 438 -13.26 -1.52 4.26
N SER A 439 -13.01 -0.51 5.06
CA SER A 439 -12.42 -0.67 6.37
C SER A 439 -12.85 0.43 7.33
N LEU A 440 -12.81 0.11 8.61
CA LEU A 440 -13.00 1.00 9.73
C LEU A 440 -11.71 1.01 10.56
N VAL A 441 -11.11 2.16 10.72
CA VAL A 441 -9.98 2.35 11.64
C VAL A 441 -10.44 3.17 12.84
N ILE A 442 -10.08 2.71 14.03
CA ILE A 442 -10.43 3.35 15.30
C ILE A 442 -9.14 3.58 16.08
N LYS A 443 -8.97 4.77 16.60
CA LYS A 443 -7.92 5.07 17.58
C LYS A 443 -8.19 4.31 18.88
N THR A 444 -7.16 3.85 19.52
CA THR A 444 -7.22 3.28 20.86
C THR A 444 -5.99 3.72 21.65
N ALA A 445 -6.03 3.60 22.95
CA ALA A 445 -4.88 3.89 23.82
C ALA A 445 -3.62 3.04 23.48
N LYS A 446 -3.80 1.95 22.73
CA LYS A 446 -2.70 1.04 22.31
C LYS A 446 -2.41 1.12 20.81
N GLY A 447 -2.72 2.26 20.19
CA GLY A 447 -2.59 2.48 18.75
C GLY A 447 -3.86 2.12 17.97
N PRO A 448 -3.88 2.44 16.67
CA PRO A 448 -5.06 2.26 15.83
C PRO A 448 -5.40 0.78 15.65
N LYS A 449 -6.69 0.50 15.47
CA LYS A 449 -7.23 -0.83 15.22
C LYS A 449 -8.08 -0.82 13.96
N THR A 450 -7.84 -1.76 13.07
CA THR A 450 -8.54 -1.86 11.79
C THR A 450 -9.51 -3.03 11.78
N LEU A 451 -10.78 -2.75 11.50
CA LEU A 451 -11.81 -3.74 11.23
C LEU A 451 -12.09 -3.82 9.74
N GLY A 452 -12.45 -4.99 9.29
CA GLY A 452 -12.93 -5.23 7.94
C GLY A 452 -13.41 -6.64 7.77
N GLY A 453 -14.02 -6.92 6.62
CA GLY A 453 -14.53 -8.25 6.35
C GLY A 453 -15.35 -8.32 5.07
N SER A 454 -15.57 -9.54 4.63
CA SER A 454 -16.34 -9.84 3.44
C SER A 454 -16.76 -11.32 3.45
N GLN A 455 -17.51 -11.74 2.48
CA GLN A 455 -17.60 -13.16 2.16
C GLN A 455 -16.20 -13.66 1.76
N PRO A 456 -15.73 -14.79 2.33
CA PRO A 456 -14.40 -15.30 2.02
C PRO A 456 -14.24 -15.60 0.54
N PHE A 457 -13.26 -14.97 -0.02
CA PHE A 457 -12.91 -15.13 -1.41
C PHE A 457 -11.39 -15.17 -1.53
N HIS A 458 -10.74 -15.37 -2.50
CA HIS A 458 -9.34 -15.48 -2.79
C HIS A 458 -8.35 -15.09 -1.64
N ARG A 459 -7.32 -14.32 -1.87
CA ARG A 459 -6.11 -14.17 -1.01
C ARG A 459 -6.28 -13.37 0.27
N SER A 460 -7.36 -12.64 0.42
CA SER A 460 -7.55 -11.77 1.57
C SER A 460 -8.93 -12.00 2.16
N PRO A 461 -9.04 -12.62 3.32
CA PRO A 461 -10.33 -12.84 3.96
C PRO A 461 -11.02 -11.54 4.40
N GLY A 462 -10.25 -10.49 4.65
CA GLY A 462 -10.77 -9.16 4.95
C GLY A 462 -10.90 -8.26 3.73
N GLY A 463 -10.53 -8.74 2.55
CA GLY A 463 -10.51 -7.96 1.32
C GLY A 463 -11.82 -7.94 0.57
N HIS A 464 -11.74 -7.99 -0.75
CA HIS A 464 -12.88 -7.96 -1.63
C HIS A 464 -13.33 -9.35 -2.07
N SER A 465 -14.64 -9.52 -2.15
CA SER A 465 -15.29 -10.65 -2.78
C SER A 465 -16.29 -10.14 -3.83
N PRO A 466 -16.43 -10.81 -4.99
CA PRO A 466 -17.45 -10.45 -5.98
C PRO A 466 -18.88 -10.66 -5.45
N TYR A 467 -19.01 -11.40 -4.37
CA TYR A 467 -20.30 -11.68 -3.71
C TYR A 467 -20.65 -10.64 -2.66
N THR A 468 -19.70 -9.82 -2.22
CA THR A 468 -19.91 -8.82 -1.16
C THR A 468 -20.29 -7.49 -1.77
N GLN A 469 -21.38 -6.91 -1.28
CA GLN A 469 -21.80 -5.55 -1.59
C GLN A 469 -21.92 -4.74 -0.31
N THR A 470 -21.70 -3.45 -0.41
CA THR A 470 -21.76 -2.54 0.74
C THR A 470 -22.78 -1.43 0.48
N ALA A 471 -23.30 -0.89 1.58
CA ALA A 471 -24.02 0.38 1.59
C ALA A 471 -23.52 1.19 2.79
N GLN A 472 -23.12 2.44 2.57
CA GLN A 472 -22.64 3.30 3.65
C GLN A 472 -23.37 4.63 3.65
N HIS A 473 -23.68 5.12 4.85
CA HIS A 473 -24.13 6.48 5.10
C HIS A 473 -23.51 6.98 6.41
N LYS A 474 -22.70 8.01 6.31
CA LYS A 474 -21.93 8.56 7.45
C LYS A 474 -21.19 7.45 8.21
N ASN A 475 -21.46 7.33 9.48
CA ASN A 475 -20.88 6.38 10.43
C ASN A 475 -21.54 4.99 10.45
N VAL A 476 -22.38 4.69 9.46
CA VAL A 476 -23.08 3.40 9.32
C VAL A 476 -22.67 2.70 8.04
N ILE A 477 -22.34 1.41 8.13
CA ILE A 477 -22.11 0.56 6.96
C ILE A 477 -22.89 -0.75 7.09
N VAL A 478 -23.54 -1.14 5.99
CA VAL A 478 -24.13 -2.47 5.79
C VAL A 478 -23.21 -3.23 4.83
N VAL A 479 -22.84 -4.44 5.23
CA VAL A 479 -22.06 -5.38 4.41
C VAL A 479 -22.89 -6.64 4.22
N ALA A 480 -23.18 -6.99 2.98
CA ALA A 480 -24.02 -8.14 2.65
C ALA A 480 -23.40 -8.99 1.55
N ALA A 481 -23.63 -10.29 1.59
CA ALA A 481 -23.18 -11.22 0.58
C ALA A 481 -24.23 -12.32 0.31
N ALA A 482 -24.30 -12.75 -0.95
CA ALA A 482 -25.02 -13.95 -1.35
C ALA A 482 -24.03 -14.90 -2.05
N ALA A 483 -23.57 -15.89 -1.33
CA ALA A 483 -22.39 -16.68 -1.65
C ALA A 483 -22.48 -17.55 -2.92
N THR A 484 -23.66 -17.82 -3.41
CA THR A 484 -23.88 -18.77 -4.53
C THR A 484 -24.05 -18.10 -5.89
N GLU A 485 -24.17 -16.78 -5.93
CA GLU A 485 -24.41 -16.05 -7.17
C GLU A 485 -23.19 -15.25 -7.58
N VAL A 486 -22.54 -15.69 -8.65
CA VAL A 486 -21.49 -14.89 -9.29
C VAL A 486 -22.18 -13.78 -10.09
N PRO A 487 -21.93 -12.51 -9.82
CA PRO A 487 -22.44 -11.45 -10.68
C PRO A 487 -21.92 -11.64 -12.09
N GLY A 488 -22.85 -11.91 -13.01
CA GLY A 488 -22.84 -11.86 -14.44
C GLY A 488 -21.57 -12.17 -15.24
N GLU A 489 -21.59 -11.81 -16.48
CA GLU A 489 -20.47 -11.94 -17.43
C GLU A 489 -19.26 -11.05 -17.08
N GLU A 490 -19.41 -10.09 -16.21
CA GLU A 490 -18.37 -9.19 -15.77
C GLU A 490 -17.22 -9.92 -15.07
N THR A 491 -17.48 -11.07 -14.46
CA THR A 491 -16.44 -11.97 -13.95
C THR A 491 -15.64 -12.62 -15.07
N LYS A 492 -16.22 -12.73 -16.28
CA LYS A 492 -15.55 -13.25 -17.47
C LYS A 492 -14.77 -12.18 -18.24
N MET A 493 -15.16 -10.92 -18.08
CA MET A 493 -14.62 -9.82 -18.89
C MET A 493 -13.16 -9.50 -18.62
N SER A 494 -12.62 -9.92 -17.51
CA SER A 494 -11.29 -9.42 -17.19
C SER A 494 -10.19 -10.04 -18.04
N GLY A 495 -10.45 -11.14 -18.80
CA GLY A 495 -9.37 -11.88 -19.45
C GLY A 495 -8.18 -12.12 -18.52
N ASN A 496 -8.35 -11.70 -17.25
CA ASN A 496 -7.32 -11.71 -16.23
C ASN A 496 -7.20 -13.13 -15.68
N PRO A 497 -6.09 -13.83 -15.96
CA PRO A 497 -5.91 -15.18 -15.46
C PRO A 497 -5.93 -15.24 -13.92
N ARG A 498 -5.85 -14.11 -13.23
CA ARG A 498 -5.98 -14.02 -11.77
C ARG A 498 -7.42 -14.19 -11.27
N LEU A 499 -8.42 -13.93 -12.08
CA LEU A 499 -9.81 -14.27 -11.73
C LEU A 499 -10.07 -15.78 -11.79
N ASN A 500 -9.42 -16.49 -12.71
CA ASN A 500 -9.45 -17.95 -12.73
C ASN A 500 -8.77 -18.59 -11.51
N LEU A 501 -7.99 -17.81 -10.74
CA LEU A 501 -7.43 -18.23 -9.47
C LEU A 501 -8.45 -18.18 -8.32
N ALA A 502 -9.62 -17.62 -8.54
CA ALA A 502 -10.70 -17.57 -7.56
C ALA A 502 -11.15 -18.97 -7.08
N GLN A 503 -10.93 -19.99 -7.91
CA GLN A 503 -11.22 -21.39 -7.59
C GLN A 503 -10.09 -22.10 -6.82
N LYS A 504 -8.92 -21.45 -6.65
CA LYS A 504 -7.81 -22.05 -5.89
C LYS A 504 -8.00 -21.80 -4.39
N PRO A 505 -7.61 -22.76 -3.54
CA PRO A 505 -7.65 -22.61 -2.09
C PRO A 505 -6.93 -21.34 -1.63
N LEU A 506 -7.31 -20.83 -0.48
CA LEU A 506 -6.71 -19.66 0.18
C LEU A 506 -5.21 -19.90 0.51
N ASN A 507 -4.37 -19.90 -0.51
CA ASN A 507 -2.93 -20.22 -0.41
C ASN A 507 -2.14 -19.28 0.50
N PHE A 508 -2.72 -18.19 0.97
CA PHE A 508 -2.02 -17.28 1.87
C PHE A 508 -1.91 -17.81 3.31
N LEU A 509 -2.74 -18.79 3.66
CA LEU A 509 -2.64 -19.51 4.93
C LEU A 509 -1.69 -20.70 4.86
N ALA A 510 -1.26 -21.07 3.68
CA ALA A 510 -0.42 -22.22 3.40
C ALA A 510 1.04 -21.99 3.78
N ALA A 511 1.32 -21.76 5.05
CA ALA A 511 2.61 -22.01 5.65
C ALA A 511 2.39 -22.93 6.84
N PRO A 512 2.39 -24.25 6.69
CA PRO A 512 2.17 -25.16 7.80
C PRO A 512 3.28 -24.99 8.83
N THR A 513 2.91 -24.77 10.07
CA THR A 513 3.86 -24.64 11.17
C THR A 513 3.55 -25.54 12.34
N SER A 514 2.33 -26.05 12.41
CA SER A 514 1.90 -27.02 13.44
C SER A 514 0.64 -27.72 12.98
N THR A 515 0.28 -28.80 13.65
CA THR A 515 -1.00 -29.50 13.46
C THR A 515 -2.20 -28.56 13.54
N GLY A 516 -2.18 -27.58 14.43
CA GLY A 516 -3.28 -26.61 14.58
C GLY A 516 -3.46 -25.70 13.36
N GLN A 517 -2.40 -25.41 12.60
CA GLN A 517 -2.50 -24.61 11.38
C GLN A 517 -3.11 -25.41 10.21
N ILE A 518 -2.82 -26.69 10.12
CA ILE A 518 -3.44 -27.57 9.11
C ILE A 518 -4.95 -27.65 9.37
N GLU A 519 -5.38 -27.70 10.63
CA GLU A 519 -6.78 -27.67 10.99
C GLU A 519 -7.45 -26.34 10.62
N LEU A 520 -6.76 -25.21 10.84
CA LEU A 520 -7.22 -23.90 10.41
C LEU A 520 -7.33 -23.79 8.88
N GLU A 521 -6.35 -24.27 8.15
CA GLU A 521 -6.38 -24.30 6.68
C GLU A 521 -7.56 -25.15 6.17
N LYS A 522 -7.79 -26.28 6.79
CA LYS A 522 -8.95 -27.12 6.47
C LYS A 522 -10.25 -26.38 6.78
N TRP A 523 -10.34 -25.76 7.95
CA TRP A 523 -11.49 -24.97 8.33
C TRP A 523 -11.76 -23.80 7.37
N PHE A 524 -10.72 -23.06 6.96
CA PHE A 524 -10.86 -21.99 5.98
C PHE A 524 -11.27 -22.52 4.59
N ALA A 525 -10.77 -23.66 4.18
CA ALA A 525 -11.17 -24.29 2.93
C ALA A 525 -12.64 -24.75 2.97
N GLU A 526 -13.09 -25.24 4.12
CA GLU A 526 -14.49 -25.63 4.36
C GLU A 526 -15.37 -24.38 4.47
N ALA A 527 -14.95 -23.36 5.19
CA ALA A 527 -15.69 -22.11 5.35
C ALA A 527 -15.84 -21.34 4.04
N LYS A 528 -14.89 -21.45 3.12
CA LYS A 528 -15.00 -20.87 1.77
C LYS A 528 -16.15 -21.47 0.96
N GLN A 529 -16.56 -22.69 1.27
CA GLN A 529 -17.70 -23.36 0.64
C GLN A 529 -19.02 -23.05 1.39
N GLN A 530 -18.94 -22.42 2.55
CA GLN A 530 -20.10 -22.06 3.35
C GLN A 530 -20.70 -20.74 2.89
N GLU A 531 -22.01 -20.67 2.97
CA GLU A 531 -22.76 -19.44 2.83
C GLU A 531 -22.61 -18.61 4.10
N ALA A 532 -21.60 -17.72 4.12
CA ALA A 532 -21.29 -16.92 5.30
C ALA A 532 -20.59 -15.61 4.95
N THR A 533 -20.72 -14.62 5.81
CA THR A 533 -19.96 -13.37 5.79
C THR A 533 -19.10 -13.26 7.04
N TRP A 534 -17.86 -12.81 6.88
CA TRP A 534 -16.87 -12.71 7.95
C TRP A 534 -16.61 -11.27 8.34
N LEU A 535 -16.42 -11.03 9.63
CA LEU A 535 -15.96 -9.75 10.18
C LEU A 535 -14.78 -10.00 11.12
N PHE A 536 -13.65 -9.39 10.81
CA PHE A 536 -12.44 -9.44 11.62
C PHE A 536 -12.44 -8.29 12.62
N ILE A 537 -12.47 -8.61 13.89
CA ILE A 537 -12.47 -7.67 15.01
C ILE A 537 -11.12 -7.77 15.73
N PRO A 538 -10.31 -6.70 15.77
CA PRO A 538 -9.01 -6.74 16.42
C PRO A 538 -9.12 -7.06 17.91
N LYS A 539 -8.28 -7.95 18.40
CA LYS A 539 -8.13 -8.16 19.85
C LYS A 539 -7.65 -6.86 20.51
N GLY A 540 -8.22 -6.54 21.65
CA GLY A 540 -7.91 -5.30 22.36
C GLY A 540 -8.55 -4.04 21.77
N LEU A 541 -9.49 -4.19 20.85
CA LEU A 541 -10.31 -3.06 20.38
C LEU A 541 -11.16 -2.47 21.51
N GLY A 542 -11.71 -3.29 22.36
CA GLY A 542 -12.57 -2.89 23.48
C GLY A 542 -13.24 -4.09 24.15
N LYS A 543 -14.10 -3.81 25.12
CA LYS A 543 -14.89 -4.83 25.79
C LYS A 543 -16.12 -5.16 24.94
N ILE A 544 -16.30 -6.45 24.65
CA ILE A 544 -17.42 -6.95 23.85
C ILE A 544 -18.58 -7.30 24.77
N HIS A 545 -19.79 -6.81 24.43
CA HIS A 545 -21.04 -7.08 25.09
C HIS A 545 -22.05 -7.61 24.08
N GLU A 546 -22.56 -8.81 24.29
CA GLU A 546 -23.63 -9.38 23.44
C GLU A 546 -24.98 -9.14 24.07
N ILE A 547 -25.89 -8.51 23.32
CA ILE A 547 -27.23 -8.17 23.79
C ILE A 547 -28.24 -8.54 22.71
N LYS A 548 -29.01 -9.60 22.93
CA LYS A 548 -29.94 -10.15 21.94
C LYS A 548 -29.19 -10.40 20.61
N ASN A 549 -29.58 -9.72 19.55
CA ASN A 549 -28.99 -9.85 18.22
C ASN A 549 -27.98 -8.74 17.90
N LYS A 550 -27.41 -8.09 18.91
CA LYS A 550 -26.42 -7.02 18.73
C LYS A 550 -25.18 -7.33 19.53
N ILE A 551 -24.04 -6.97 18.94
CA ILE A 551 -22.71 -7.04 19.55
C ILE A 551 -22.24 -5.60 19.72
N LEU A 552 -22.11 -5.17 20.97
CA LEU A 552 -21.64 -3.83 21.29
C LEU A 552 -20.18 -3.91 21.72
N ILE A 553 -19.37 -2.93 21.30
CA ILE A 553 -17.97 -2.83 21.69
C ILE A 553 -17.76 -1.49 22.39
N GLU A 554 -17.34 -1.60 23.66
CA GLU A 554 -16.99 -0.47 24.51
C GLU A 554 -15.48 -0.18 24.37
N ASN A 555 -15.15 0.93 23.75
CA ASN A 555 -13.80 1.44 23.58
C ASN A 555 -13.74 2.87 24.12
N SER A 556 -12.58 3.32 24.64
CA SER A 556 -12.42 4.64 25.22
C SER A 556 -12.69 5.79 24.25
N GLU A 557 -12.42 5.58 22.97
CA GLU A 557 -12.50 6.62 21.92
C GLU A 557 -13.82 6.54 21.14
N ALA A 558 -14.38 5.34 20.96
CA ALA A 558 -15.58 5.15 20.15
C ALA A 558 -16.40 3.95 20.63
N TYR A 559 -17.71 4.05 20.53
CA TYR A 559 -18.64 2.94 20.77
C TYR A 559 -19.15 2.36 19.45
N LEU A 560 -19.21 1.04 19.36
CA LEU A 560 -19.68 0.35 18.17
C LEU A 560 -20.90 -0.52 18.49
N CYS A 561 -21.81 -0.57 17.53
CA CYS A 561 -22.86 -1.58 17.45
C CYS A 561 -22.69 -2.37 16.16
N ILE A 562 -22.56 -3.70 16.29
CA ILE A 562 -22.58 -4.64 15.18
C ILE A 562 -23.88 -5.42 15.28
N SER A 563 -24.68 -5.37 14.24
CA SER A 563 -25.95 -6.08 14.11
C SER A 563 -25.84 -7.13 13.02
N PRO A 564 -25.61 -8.42 13.36
CA PRO A 564 -25.63 -9.52 12.37
C PRO A 564 -27.02 -9.66 11.74
N PHE A 565 -27.08 -10.12 10.48
CA PHE A 565 -28.35 -10.36 9.78
C PHE A 565 -29.17 -11.50 10.37
N SER A 566 -28.49 -12.39 11.06
CA SER A 566 -29.08 -13.59 11.62
C SER A 566 -28.54 -13.86 13.01
N SER A 567 -29.32 -14.54 13.84
CA SER A 567 -28.84 -15.11 15.13
C SER A 567 -27.94 -16.33 14.94
N ASP A 568 -27.87 -16.88 13.71
CA ASP A 568 -26.92 -17.94 13.35
C ASP A 568 -25.56 -17.34 13.06
N HIS A 569 -24.85 -16.96 14.11
CA HIS A 569 -23.48 -16.49 14.07
C HIS A 569 -22.63 -17.10 15.17
N TYR A 570 -21.34 -17.17 14.95
CA TYR A 570 -20.40 -17.72 15.92
C TYR A 570 -19.03 -17.04 15.84
N TRP A 571 -18.25 -17.22 16.89
CA TRP A 571 -16.92 -16.69 17.00
C TRP A 571 -15.86 -17.75 16.68
N VAL A 572 -14.80 -17.33 15.98
CA VAL A 572 -13.60 -18.12 15.74
C VAL A 572 -12.40 -17.35 16.28
N GLU A 573 -11.61 -18.01 17.10
CA GLU A 573 -10.38 -17.48 17.67
C GLU A 573 -9.24 -18.46 17.44
N ALA A 574 -8.04 -17.94 17.11
CA ALA A 574 -6.84 -18.75 17.20
C ALA A 574 -6.53 -19.01 18.66
N GLY A 575 -6.25 -20.27 19.00
CA GLY A 575 -5.85 -20.65 20.35
C GLY A 575 -4.58 -19.93 20.79
N ALA A 576 -4.42 -19.71 22.11
CA ALA A 576 -3.25 -19.06 22.68
C ALA A 576 -1.92 -19.81 22.38
N ASP A 577 -1.99 -21.10 22.14
CA ASP A 577 -0.85 -21.98 21.87
C ASP A 577 -0.52 -22.12 20.38
N SER A 578 -1.24 -21.42 19.52
CA SER A 578 -0.97 -21.47 18.08
C SER A 578 0.30 -20.67 17.80
N ASN A 579 1.42 -21.38 17.64
CA ASN A 579 2.68 -20.84 17.12
C ASN A 579 2.51 -20.50 15.63
N PHE A 580 1.71 -19.47 15.32
CA PHE A 580 1.62 -18.96 13.97
C PHE A 580 2.94 -18.27 13.61
N PRO A 581 3.61 -18.64 12.52
CA PRO A 581 4.81 -17.95 12.11
C PRO A 581 4.50 -16.47 11.81
N LYS A 582 5.50 -15.63 12.03
CA LYS A 582 5.49 -14.24 11.57
C LYS A 582 5.06 -14.22 10.10
N GLY A 583 3.96 -13.58 9.79
CA GLY A 583 3.40 -13.51 8.44
C GLY A 583 1.88 -13.54 8.44
N LYS A 584 1.27 -13.89 7.31
CA LYS A 584 -0.18 -13.80 7.08
C LYS A 584 -1.06 -14.62 8.05
N ALA A 585 -0.52 -15.64 8.69
CA ALA A 585 -1.19 -16.38 9.75
C ALA A 585 -1.23 -15.64 11.10
N LYS A 586 -0.37 -14.63 11.30
CA LYS A 586 -0.41 -13.73 12.47
C LYS A 586 -1.75 -13.00 12.58
N VAL A 587 -2.43 -12.82 11.49
CA VAL A 587 -3.74 -12.19 11.40
C VAL A 587 -4.74 -12.78 12.38
N LEU A 588 -4.86 -14.11 12.42
CA LEU A 588 -5.82 -14.76 13.34
C LEU A 588 -5.38 -14.73 14.80
N ALA A 589 -4.09 -14.61 15.08
CA ALA A 589 -3.60 -14.40 16.44
C ALA A 589 -4.04 -13.04 16.97
N ASP A 590 -4.14 -12.04 16.11
CA ASP A 590 -4.46 -10.65 16.48
C ASP A 590 -5.96 -10.32 16.39
N TYR A 591 -6.79 -11.25 15.89
CA TYR A 591 -8.21 -11.01 15.63
C TYR A 591 -9.13 -12.06 16.27
N LYS A 592 -10.35 -11.63 16.59
CA LYS A 592 -11.53 -12.48 16.70
C LYS A 592 -12.29 -12.40 15.38
N LEU A 593 -12.73 -13.52 14.87
CA LEU A 593 -13.52 -13.58 13.66
C LEU A 593 -14.98 -13.87 14.01
N LEU A 594 -15.86 -12.94 13.65
CA LEU A 594 -17.30 -13.18 13.68
C LEU A 594 -17.72 -13.75 12.33
N VAL A 595 -18.34 -14.92 12.35
CA VAL A 595 -18.91 -15.59 11.17
C VAL A 595 -20.43 -15.49 11.27
N VAL A 596 -21.06 -14.92 10.25
CA VAL A 596 -22.52 -14.83 10.13
C VAL A 596 -22.97 -15.73 8.99
N ASN A 597 -23.70 -16.82 9.33
CA ASN A 597 -24.17 -17.80 8.37
C ASN A 597 -25.44 -17.37 7.63
N GLY A 598 -25.61 -17.87 6.43
CA GLY A 598 -26.82 -17.72 5.61
C GLY A 598 -26.53 -17.56 4.14
N SER A 599 -27.47 -18.01 3.29
CA SER A 599 -27.42 -17.84 1.84
C SER A 599 -27.45 -16.36 1.41
N PHE A 600 -28.04 -15.52 2.22
CA PHE A 600 -27.88 -14.08 2.24
C PHE A 600 -27.45 -13.68 3.64
N SER A 601 -26.19 -13.38 3.83
CA SER A 601 -25.56 -13.12 5.11
C SER A 601 -24.90 -11.75 5.14
N GLY A 602 -24.64 -11.25 6.34
CA GLY A 602 -23.99 -9.96 6.50
C GLY A 602 -24.18 -9.37 7.89
N TYR A 603 -23.83 -8.11 7.99
CA TYR A 603 -23.93 -7.33 9.22
C TYR A 603 -24.05 -5.83 8.90
N CYS A 604 -24.60 -5.11 9.86
CA CYS A 604 -24.55 -3.65 9.91
C CYS A 604 -23.62 -3.22 11.03
N ILE A 605 -22.77 -2.23 10.79
CA ILE A 605 -21.93 -1.58 11.81
C ILE A 605 -22.36 -0.12 11.91
N GLU A 606 -22.59 0.32 13.13
CA GLU A 606 -22.81 1.71 13.49
C GLU A 606 -21.77 2.12 14.54
N ILE A 607 -21.05 3.21 14.31
CA ILE A 607 -19.98 3.70 15.19
C ILE A 607 -20.21 5.16 15.55
N VAL A 608 -19.94 5.51 16.80
CA VAL A 608 -20.06 6.88 17.32
C VAL A 608 -18.86 7.22 18.20
N GLU A 609 -18.56 8.52 18.32
CA GLU A 609 -17.58 8.99 19.30
C GLU A 609 -18.06 8.66 20.71
N SER A 610 -17.19 8.18 21.58
CA SER A 610 -17.56 7.82 22.96
C SER A 610 -17.97 9.05 23.78
N ASP A 611 -17.37 10.21 23.51
CA ASP A 611 -17.67 11.48 24.17
C ASP A 611 -19.02 12.10 23.76
N SER A 612 -19.71 11.52 22.78
CA SER A 612 -21.09 11.86 22.44
C SER A 612 -22.14 11.34 23.43
N TYR A 613 -21.70 10.51 24.38
CA TYR A 613 -22.57 9.90 25.40
C TYR A 613 -21.94 10.07 26.79
N ALA A 614 -22.76 10.28 27.82
CA ALA A 614 -22.25 10.38 29.18
C ALA A 614 -21.69 9.04 29.70
N SER A 615 -22.10 7.92 29.10
CA SER A 615 -21.60 6.59 29.46
C SER A 615 -21.92 5.55 28.37
N PHE A 616 -21.21 4.43 28.40
CA PHE A 616 -21.55 3.28 27.56
C PHE A 616 -22.96 2.73 27.83
N SER A 617 -23.51 2.87 29.07
CA SER A 617 -24.87 2.49 29.34
C SER A 617 -25.87 3.33 28.58
N GLU A 618 -25.66 4.65 28.51
CA GLU A 618 -26.52 5.55 27.74
C GLU A 618 -26.47 5.22 26.23
N PHE A 619 -25.28 4.95 25.70
CA PHE A 619 -25.16 4.48 24.32
C PHE A 619 -25.94 3.21 24.08
N LYS A 620 -25.83 2.22 24.99
CA LYS A 620 -26.56 0.94 24.93
C LYS A 620 -28.07 1.16 24.91
N ASP A 621 -28.59 2.02 25.78
CA ASP A 621 -30.01 2.34 25.86
C ASP A 621 -30.49 3.04 24.59
N SER A 622 -29.69 3.97 24.05
CA SER A 622 -29.95 4.66 22.79
C SER A 622 -29.97 3.69 21.59
N ILE A 623 -29.01 2.77 21.50
CA ILE A 623 -28.98 1.70 20.48
C ILE A 623 -30.24 0.84 20.55
N ASN A 624 -30.68 0.46 21.75
CA ASN A 624 -31.89 -0.37 21.94
C ASN A 624 -33.16 0.37 21.55
N ALA A 625 -33.24 1.67 21.81
CA ALA A 625 -34.39 2.50 21.50
C ALA A 625 -34.51 2.85 20.02
N ASN A 626 -33.40 3.25 19.40
CA ASN A 626 -33.41 3.96 18.12
C ASN A 626 -32.82 3.16 16.96
N SER A 627 -31.77 2.35 17.18
CA SER A 627 -31.12 1.62 16.10
C SER A 627 -31.86 0.31 15.80
N ARG A 628 -32.28 0.14 14.52
CA ARG A 628 -33.05 -1.02 14.08
C ARG A 628 -32.51 -1.56 12.76
N LEU A 629 -32.34 -2.88 12.68
CA LEU A 629 -31.98 -3.58 11.48
C LEU A 629 -33.13 -4.52 11.06
N GLU A 630 -33.58 -4.39 9.82
CA GLU A 630 -34.57 -5.25 9.19
C GLU A 630 -33.93 -5.92 7.98
N VAL A 631 -34.00 -7.23 7.89
CA VAL A 631 -33.41 -8.03 6.81
C VAL A 631 -34.47 -8.93 6.18
N ASP A 632 -34.72 -8.71 4.92
CA ASP A 632 -35.54 -9.64 4.09
C ASP A 632 -34.60 -10.55 3.30
N ILE A 633 -34.44 -11.77 3.76
CA ILE A 633 -33.55 -12.78 3.16
C ILE A 633 -34.02 -13.18 1.77
N ILE A 634 -35.35 -13.22 1.54
CA ILE A 634 -35.92 -13.68 0.27
C ILE A 634 -35.69 -12.64 -0.82
N THR A 635 -36.01 -11.39 -0.54
CA THR A 635 -35.83 -10.31 -1.52
C THR A 635 -34.45 -9.67 -1.45
N ARG A 636 -33.59 -10.11 -0.51
CA ARG A 636 -32.21 -9.62 -0.29
C ARG A 636 -32.16 -8.10 -0.06
N LYS A 637 -33.04 -7.62 0.79
CA LYS A 637 -33.13 -6.21 1.15
C LYS A 637 -32.76 -6.04 2.64
N VAL A 638 -32.05 -4.97 2.89
CA VAL A 638 -31.67 -4.58 4.25
C VAL A 638 -32.09 -3.14 4.47
N THR A 639 -32.74 -2.89 5.58
CA THR A 639 -33.07 -1.53 6.02
C THR A 639 -32.50 -1.34 7.43
N HIS A 640 -31.69 -0.30 7.59
CA HIS A 640 -31.17 0.11 8.88
C HIS A 640 -31.63 1.52 9.22
N THR A 641 -32.22 1.67 10.39
CA THR A 641 -32.47 2.99 10.99
C THR A 641 -31.39 3.24 12.02
N SER A 642 -30.62 4.30 11.83
CA SER A 642 -29.47 4.66 12.67
C SER A 642 -29.89 5.38 13.96
N LEU A 643 -28.94 5.56 14.88
CA LEU A 643 -29.08 6.40 16.07
C LEU A 643 -29.51 7.84 15.73
N ALA A 644 -29.05 8.36 14.61
CA ALA A 644 -29.45 9.66 14.10
C ALA A 644 -30.82 9.67 13.40
N LEU A 645 -31.53 8.53 13.41
CA LEU A 645 -32.81 8.30 12.73
C LEU A 645 -32.75 8.40 11.20
N ASP A 646 -31.56 8.43 10.61
CA ASP A 646 -31.39 8.26 9.18
C ASP A 646 -31.70 6.81 8.78
N THR A 647 -32.37 6.63 7.64
CA THR A 647 -32.70 5.32 7.11
C THR A 647 -31.77 4.97 5.95
N LEU A 648 -30.99 3.91 6.09
CA LEU A 648 -30.15 3.34 5.04
C LEU A 648 -30.82 2.07 4.51
N HIS A 649 -31.21 2.10 3.25
CA HIS A 649 -31.80 0.95 2.57
C HIS A 649 -30.85 0.43 1.50
N MET A 650 -30.59 -0.88 1.53
CA MET A 650 -29.76 -1.60 0.59
C MET A 650 -30.57 -2.70 -0.09
N GLU A 651 -30.53 -2.76 -1.41
CA GLU A 651 -31.04 -3.87 -2.22
C GLU A 651 -29.87 -4.55 -2.91
N TYR A 652 -29.57 -5.79 -2.50
CA TYR A 652 -28.50 -6.58 -3.08
C TYR A 652 -28.82 -6.93 -4.53
N GLN A 653 -27.83 -6.83 -5.42
CA GLN A 653 -28.00 -7.07 -6.85
C GLN A 653 -27.26 -8.34 -7.27
N SER A 654 -27.99 -9.37 -7.70
CA SER A 654 -27.40 -10.65 -8.15
C SER A 654 -26.67 -10.53 -9.49
N THR A 655 -26.98 -9.53 -10.28
CA THR A 655 -26.42 -9.31 -11.62
C THR A 655 -25.44 -8.14 -11.69
N ALA A 656 -25.13 -7.50 -10.59
CA ALA A 656 -24.20 -6.38 -10.50
C ALA A 656 -23.33 -6.48 -9.25
N LEU A 657 -22.16 -5.86 -9.28
CA LEU A 657 -21.22 -5.82 -8.14
C LEU A 657 -21.60 -4.77 -7.09
N ARG A 658 -22.50 -3.86 -7.43
CA ARG A 658 -22.91 -2.73 -6.61
C ARG A 658 -24.38 -2.84 -6.25
N ALA A 659 -24.69 -2.68 -4.95
CA ALA A 659 -26.06 -2.61 -4.48
C ALA A 659 -26.79 -1.36 -4.97
N LYS A 660 -28.13 -1.42 -5.00
CA LYS A 660 -28.94 -0.21 -5.03
C LYS A 660 -29.10 0.31 -3.62
N VAL A 661 -28.82 1.58 -3.41
CA VAL A 661 -28.81 2.20 -2.09
C VAL A 661 -29.75 3.39 -2.07
N LYS A 662 -30.55 3.50 -0.99
CA LYS A 662 -31.37 4.66 -0.68
C LYS A 662 -31.03 5.19 0.71
N ILE A 663 -31.02 6.49 0.86
CA ILE A 663 -30.86 7.17 2.13
C ILE A 663 -32.08 8.06 2.32
N ASN A 664 -32.82 7.86 3.42
CA ASN A 664 -34.06 8.59 3.73
C ASN A 664 -35.05 8.58 2.54
N GLY A 665 -35.14 7.41 1.85
CA GLY A 665 -35.98 7.20 0.69
C GLY A 665 -35.40 7.69 -0.65
N ALA A 666 -34.38 8.54 -0.64
CA ALA A 666 -33.73 9.04 -1.86
C ALA A 666 -32.70 8.05 -2.39
N VAL A 667 -32.76 7.71 -3.68
CA VAL A 667 -31.80 6.83 -4.35
C VAL A 667 -30.46 7.55 -4.51
N ILE A 668 -29.36 6.87 -4.19
CA ILE A 668 -28.01 7.40 -4.44
C ILE A 668 -27.72 7.32 -5.95
N GLY A 669 -27.49 8.45 -6.55
CA GLY A 669 -27.04 8.55 -7.95
C GLY A 669 -25.52 8.47 -8.05
N PHE A 670 -24.96 7.28 -7.99
CA PHE A 670 -23.52 7.06 -8.07
C PHE A 670 -22.88 7.64 -9.34
N ASP A 671 -23.62 7.66 -10.45
CA ASP A 671 -23.14 8.16 -11.75
C ASP A 671 -22.85 9.69 -11.73
N LYS A 672 -23.35 10.38 -10.70
CA LYS A 672 -23.10 11.81 -10.49
C LYS A 672 -21.78 12.07 -9.73
N TRP A 673 -21.16 11.03 -9.21
CA TRP A 673 -19.88 11.18 -8.53
C TRP A 673 -18.77 11.31 -9.56
N SER A 674 -17.92 12.30 -9.38
CA SER A 674 -16.83 12.62 -10.30
C SER A 674 -15.46 12.37 -9.65
N PRO A 675 -14.41 12.30 -10.44
CA PRO A 675 -13.04 12.26 -9.92
C PRO A 675 -12.68 13.50 -9.08
N SER A 676 -13.30 14.66 -9.39
CA SER A 676 -13.14 15.86 -8.56
C SER A 676 -13.74 15.71 -7.16
N GLY A 677 -14.73 14.84 -7.02
CA GLY A 677 -15.35 14.52 -5.74
C GLY A 677 -16.13 15.64 -5.08
N VAL A 678 -16.77 15.27 -3.98
CA VAL A 678 -17.37 16.20 -3.02
C VAL A 678 -16.68 15.97 -1.68
N TYR A 679 -16.05 16.99 -1.17
CA TYR A 679 -15.32 17.00 0.09
C TYR A 679 -16.06 17.92 1.06
N THR A 680 -16.87 17.35 1.94
CA THR A 680 -17.61 18.11 2.95
C THR A 680 -16.73 18.27 4.18
N SER A 681 -16.46 19.50 4.57
CA SER A 681 -15.56 19.87 5.68
C SER A 681 -14.06 19.59 5.45
N VAL A 682 -13.67 18.76 4.50
CA VAL A 682 -12.26 18.60 4.13
C VAL A 682 -11.88 19.77 3.20
N PRO A 683 -10.89 20.56 3.55
CA PRO A 683 -10.51 21.74 2.76
C PRO A 683 -9.66 21.34 1.55
N LEU A 684 -10.20 20.51 0.70
CA LEU A 684 -9.55 19.97 -0.50
C LEU A 684 -10.45 20.10 -1.71
N LYS A 685 -9.90 20.59 -2.81
CA LYS A 685 -10.55 20.64 -4.12
C LYS A 685 -9.59 20.10 -5.18
N VAL A 686 -10.04 19.09 -5.92
CA VAL A 686 -9.32 18.48 -7.04
C VAL A 686 -10.14 18.60 -8.30
N GLY A 687 -9.52 18.89 -9.43
CA GLY A 687 -10.19 18.93 -10.74
C GLY A 687 -10.04 20.28 -11.46
N GLU A 688 -10.50 20.33 -12.70
CA GLU A 688 -10.40 21.53 -13.56
C GLU A 688 -8.95 22.05 -13.73
N GLY A 689 -7.97 21.13 -13.73
CA GLY A 689 -6.54 21.47 -13.81
C GLY A 689 -5.97 22.10 -12.54
N VAL A 690 -6.67 22.01 -11.42
CA VAL A 690 -6.26 22.57 -10.13
C VAL A 690 -6.33 21.53 -9.05
N PHE A 691 -5.34 21.53 -8.19
CA PHE A 691 -5.33 20.90 -6.89
C PHE A 691 -5.10 21.98 -5.84
N LYS A 692 -6.06 22.20 -4.98
CA LYS A 692 -5.96 23.28 -3.99
C LYS A 692 -6.68 22.97 -2.69
N GLY A 693 -6.27 23.65 -1.65
CA GLY A 693 -6.94 23.65 -0.35
C GLY A 693 -6.60 24.90 0.47
N ASP A 694 -7.36 25.08 1.53
CA ASP A 694 -7.17 26.14 2.52
C ASP A 694 -7.43 25.54 3.90
N VAL A 695 -6.40 25.51 4.73
CA VAL A 695 -6.52 25.13 6.14
C VAL A 695 -6.08 26.31 7.00
N ASN A 696 -7.01 26.84 7.77
CA ASN A 696 -6.73 27.94 8.71
C ASN A 696 -6.07 29.17 8.06
N GLY A 697 -6.41 29.47 6.80
CA GLY A 697 -5.86 30.59 6.06
C GLY A 697 -4.53 30.28 5.34
N GLU A 698 -4.01 29.09 5.45
CA GLU A 698 -2.91 28.62 4.62
C GLU A 698 -3.44 28.04 3.31
N ILE A 699 -3.25 28.82 2.25
CA ILE A 699 -3.67 28.43 0.90
C ILE A 699 -2.58 27.59 0.28
N PHE A 700 -2.96 26.45 -0.23
CA PHE A 700 -2.13 25.56 -1.03
C PHE A 700 -2.80 25.42 -2.40
N SER A 701 -2.09 25.75 -3.46
CA SER A 701 -2.62 25.64 -4.82
C SER A 701 -1.54 25.15 -5.78
N ILE A 702 -1.85 24.14 -6.56
CA ILE A 702 -1.04 23.69 -7.68
C ILE A 702 -1.90 23.75 -8.93
N ARG A 703 -1.48 24.55 -9.92
CA ARG A 703 -2.13 24.68 -11.22
C ARG A 703 -1.22 24.16 -12.31
N VAL A 704 -1.80 23.66 -13.36
CA VAL A 704 -1.06 23.32 -14.59
C VAL A 704 -1.32 24.42 -15.61
N ASN A 705 -0.29 25.20 -15.90
CA ASN A 705 -0.31 26.26 -16.90
C ASN A 705 0.71 25.94 -18.00
N ASN A 706 0.26 25.84 -19.26
CA ASN A 706 1.13 25.53 -20.40
C ASN A 706 2.01 24.28 -20.16
N ASN A 707 1.40 23.21 -19.68
CA ASN A 707 2.07 21.95 -19.33
C ASN A 707 3.18 22.10 -18.28
N LYS A 708 3.08 23.07 -17.39
CA LYS A 708 3.98 23.22 -16.23
C LYS A 708 3.15 23.42 -14.96
N PRO A 709 3.46 22.69 -13.87
CA PRO A 709 2.82 22.96 -12.60
C PRO A 709 3.38 24.25 -12.01
N SER A 710 2.51 25.05 -11.43
CA SER A 710 2.85 26.22 -10.66
C SER A 710 2.26 26.12 -9.28
N TYR A 711 3.00 26.58 -8.28
CA TYR A 711 2.56 26.69 -6.89
C TYR A 711 2.21 28.17 -6.64
N ASP A 712 1.01 28.40 -6.12
CA ASP A 712 0.54 29.74 -5.73
C ASP A 712 0.47 29.82 -4.20
#